data_c25c24785759a69195e2d34d85abbe96
#
_entry.id   c25c24785759a69195e2d34d85abbe96
#
_cell.length_a   1.000
_cell.length_b   1.000
_cell.length_c   1.000
_cell.angle_alpha   90.00
_cell.angle_beta   90.00
_cell.angle_gamma   90.00
#
_symmetry.space_group_name_H-M   'P 1'
#
loop_
_entity.id
_entity.type
_entity.pdbx_description
1 polymer ?
#
loop_
_entity_poly.entity_id
_entity_poly.type
_entity_poly.pdbx_seq_one_letter_code
_entity_poly.pdbx_strand_id
1 'polypeptide(L)'
;MNRVKFRSACVLKALASGASALAIVSAFTVAASAQQAPAIVPGTAEEVAPSPIDQGAQAGTVAPSGDVANADADADADIVVTGVRASLRSAQARKRNASQIIDSIVAEDIGKLPDNNVSEALQRISGIQIERNQGEGSRIAIRGLTQVRTELNGRDYFTAGDGRTISLEDIPSELLAGIDVYKNPAADVIEGGLGGTVNLRTRMPFDFSKPTISGSARVTHHDLADKTKTSFSGLITDTYQTGLGEIGFLLNGSLQRGAYRTDALSIEPYQLRTGIVDRTGNGSTADAADAVIVPNGVGQFNNVGDRRRIGISAAVQWKPADNLEVYGQFDYANYKFNQVGYLVYPFGRGGAPITPGPASSFTFDENGEFQSGTFQNVFVEGNTYRSDRRSKTASYSGGLKFNPTSQLTLTTDVSYVDSRTKTEFFALGVGSDQPNTLSVDITGKLPVIGVTGAGSPSFLTDPANFSYLYILDSSSRSHNDQWSVRQDVEYETDGGFFTSIKAGVRYTKLNAVVENPVFGYVDLFDTPRVPRTPLSAIPGYYNPVPVKNFFRGDAAGLGSFLIPPFDVIRGDLNAVRQTFASYYPNGQVAVPEYLPTGRNDVSEQTIGGYWVARFKSETILPFDGNLGVRIVNTKTNVAGFQTPSGGPTIPIDQTNSYTSVLPSLNIRFPITETLQLRLAASKGLTRPDYNLLNSVLTFDPVSRRGSSGNPDLKPLRADQLDVSFEWYFNKTSSVYAAAFYKAVNGFIARVDDPVVIDGTQYQINRPVNGANGKIKGFEVGYQQFFDFLPGPLSGFGVQANYTYVDSKAPNPSAGAIPGAPISVPLEGLSKNSYNLVGIYEKYGLSARVAYNWRDDYVRTTSASGTGNLPIYDRAFGQLDASISYDVTPNITASVDATNLLNTRRETFFGLDSRPRDYSVVDRRFGATLRVNY
;
A
#
# COMPACT_ATOMS: atom_id res chain seq x y z
N MET A 1 13.23 32.52 43.82
CA MET A 1 12.38 32.49 42.60
C MET A 1 13.18 33.03 41.42
N ASN A 2 13.94 32.23 40.75
CA ASN A 2 14.64 32.53 39.49
C ASN A 2 15.49 31.31 39.11
N ARG A 3 14.87 30.25 38.56
CA ARG A 3 15.61 29.10 37.98
C ARG A 3 14.70 28.19 37.12
N VAL A 4 13.87 28.73 36.25
CA VAL A 4 13.07 27.87 35.33
C VAL A 4 13.11 28.32 33.84
N LYS A 5 13.79 29.39 33.48
CA LYS A 5 13.71 29.95 32.11
C LYS A 5 14.82 29.50 31.12
N PHE A 6 15.67 28.53 31.44
CA PHE A 6 16.80 28.19 30.53
C PHE A 6 16.74 26.79 29.91
N ARG A 7 15.64 26.05 30.08
CA ARG A 7 15.57 24.66 29.54
C ARG A 7 15.00 24.51 28.11
N SER A 8 14.32 25.53 27.59
CA SER A 8 13.64 25.40 26.30
C SER A 8 14.51 25.68 25.08
N ALA A 9 15.53 26.47 25.18
CA ALA A 9 16.34 26.91 24.05
C ALA A 9 17.37 25.87 23.56
N CYS A 10 17.81 24.95 24.42
CA CYS A 10 18.78 23.92 24.05
C CYS A 10 18.14 22.68 23.42
N VAL A 11 16.91 22.36 23.79
CA VAL A 11 16.15 21.27 23.18
C VAL A 11 15.79 21.60 21.72
N LEU A 12 15.52 22.88 21.44
CA LEU A 12 15.18 23.33 20.09
C LEU A 12 16.35 23.25 19.08
N LYS A 13 17.60 23.45 19.51
CA LYS A 13 18.76 23.32 18.60
C LYS A 13 19.13 21.86 18.29
N ALA A 14 18.90 20.94 19.24
CA ALA A 14 19.15 19.53 19.06
C ALA A 14 18.13 18.88 18.09
N LEU A 15 16.88 19.34 18.11
CA LEU A 15 15.82 18.87 17.19
C LEU A 15 16.07 19.31 15.74
N ALA A 16 16.67 20.46 15.50
CA ALA A 16 16.97 20.94 14.15
C ALA A 16 18.07 20.10 13.45
N SER A 17 19.01 19.50 14.18
CA SER A 17 20.03 18.62 13.60
C SER A 17 19.58 17.17 13.40
N GLY A 18 18.54 16.73 14.10
CA GLY A 18 17.96 15.39 13.97
C GLY A 18 16.92 15.23 12.84
N ALA A 19 16.32 16.34 12.42
CA ALA A 19 15.26 16.34 11.41
C ALA A 19 15.71 15.83 10.03
N SER A 20 16.94 16.13 9.65
CA SER A 20 17.49 15.68 8.36
C SER A 20 17.64 14.14 8.28
N ALA A 21 18.05 13.51 9.39
CA ALA A 21 18.18 12.06 9.46
C ALA A 21 16.82 11.35 9.37
N LEU A 22 15.78 11.99 9.90
CA LEU A 22 14.43 11.41 9.88
C LEU A 22 13.77 11.49 8.51
N ALA A 23 13.95 12.58 7.78
CA ALA A 23 13.45 12.75 6.42
C ALA A 23 14.02 11.68 5.48
N ILE A 24 15.28 11.27 5.71
CA ILE A 24 15.98 10.30 4.86
C ILE A 24 15.54 8.85 5.17
N VAL A 25 15.40 8.50 6.43
CA VAL A 25 14.86 7.20 6.85
C VAL A 25 13.40 7.08 6.42
N SER A 26 12.62 8.17 6.48
CA SER A 26 11.25 8.19 6.01
C SER A 26 11.11 8.04 4.50
N ALA A 27 12.02 8.55 3.69
CA ALA A 27 11.92 8.39 2.24
C ALA A 27 12.02 6.93 1.76
N PHE A 28 12.71 6.06 2.51
CA PHE A 28 12.80 4.63 2.21
C PHE A 28 11.90 3.74 3.08
N THR A 29 11.52 4.19 4.29
CA THR A 29 10.56 3.47 5.13
C THR A 29 9.10 3.78 4.76
N VAL A 30 8.81 4.87 4.05
CA VAL A 30 7.47 5.15 3.48
C VAL A 30 7.03 4.07 2.48
N ALA A 31 7.97 3.35 1.87
CA ALA A 31 7.62 2.11 1.18
C ALA A 31 7.19 0.97 2.13
N ALA A 32 7.51 1.04 3.43
CA ALA A 32 7.28 -0.04 4.38
C ALA A 32 6.18 0.23 5.43
N SER A 33 5.80 1.46 5.65
CA SER A 33 4.73 1.75 6.61
C SER A 33 4.02 3.04 6.24
N ALA A 34 2.76 2.93 5.92
CA ALA A 34 1.83 4.04 5.79
C ALA A 34 1.52 4.71 7.15
N GLN A 35 2.45 4.67 8.09
CA GLN A 35 2.20 5.10 9.46
C GLN A 35 3.43 5.74 10.07
N GLN A 36 3.65 7.01 9.72
CA GLN A 36 4.44 7.88 10.57
C GLN A 36 3.61 9.10 10.94
N ALA A 37 3.37 9.22 12.25
CA ALA A 37 2.94 10.48 12.81
C ALA A 37 4.00 11.54 12.50
N PRO A 38 3.60 12.79 12.26
CA PRO A 38 4.55 13.86 12.06
C PRO A 38 5.43 13.97 13.30
N ALA A 39 6.73 13.81 13.12
CA ALA A 39 7.68 14.21 14.14
C ALA A 39 7.51 15.71 14.34
N ILE A 40 7.35 16.12 15.58
CA ILE A 40 7.33 17.52 15.96
C ILE A 40 8.73 18.06 15.76
N VAL A 41 8.95 18.76 14.66
CA VAL A 41 10.20 19.48 14.41
C VAL A 41 9.88 20.96 14.35
N PRO A 42 10.35 21.76 15.31
CA PRO A 42 10.28 23.20 15.18
C PRO A 42 11.33 23.68 14.17
N GLY A 43 10.91 24.35 13.10
CA GLY A 43 11.79 25.26 12.42
C GLY A 43 12.06 25.11 10.93
N THR A 44 11.56 24.12 10.24
CA THR A 44 11.49 24.14 8.77
C THR A 44 10.14 23.62 8.35
N ALA A 45 9.46 24.36 7.49
CA ALA A 45 8.22 23.92 6.91
C ALA A 45 8.50 22.76 5.95
N GLU A 46 8.70 21.58 6.50
CA GLU A 46 8.75 20.37 5.72
C GLU A 46 7.40 19.69 5.83
N GLU A 47 6.64 19.92 4.82
CA GLU A 47 5.41 19.23 4.55
C GLU A 47 5.70 17.73 4.43
N VAL A 48 5.27 16.98 5.41
CA VAL A 48 5.15 15.53 5.24
C VAL A 48 4.12 15.34 4.13
N ALA A 49 4.56 14.90 2.98
CA ALA A 49 3.66 14.53 1.91
C ALA A 49 2.56 13.64 2.48
N PRO A 50 1.30 13.98 2.27
CA PRO A 50 0.23 13.11 2.67
C PRO A 50 0.48 11.78 1.97
N SER A 51 0.60 10.72 2.73
CA SER A 51 0.48 9.38 2.17
C SER A 51 -0.78 9.37 1.32
N PRO A 52 -0.76 8.75 0.13
CA PRO A 52 -1.97 8.65 -0.68
C PRO A 52 -3.11 8.20 0.22
N ILE A 53 -4.20 8.89 0.11
CA ILE A 53 -5.38 8.70 0.94
C ILE A 53 -5.83 7.26 0.76
N ASP A 54 -5.55 6.44 1.74
CA ASP A 54 -6.00 5.06 1.79
C ASP A 54 -7.32 5.06 2.54
N GLN A 55 -8.40 4.74 1.87
CA GLN A 55 -9.74 4.88 2.42
C GLN A 55 -10.54 3.61 2.21
N GLY A 56 -11.13 3.15 3.25
CA GLY A 56 -11.94 1.98 3.21
C GLY A 56 -13.34 2.22 3.70
N ALA A 57 -14.21 1.42 3.53
CA ALA A 57 -15.15 0.94 4.46
C ALA A 57 -16.41 0.31 4.07
N GLN A 58 -16.94 -0.51 4.50
CA GLN A 58 -18.18 -1.12 4.98
C GLN A 58 -18.87 -2.14 4.11
N ALA A 59 -19.11 -3.19 4.79
CA ALA A 59 -19.62 -4.50 4.49
C ALA A 59 -20.97 -4.58 3.79
N GLY A 60 -21.06 -5.43 2.87
CA GLY A 60 -22.30 -5.89 2.31
C GLY A 60 -22.26 -7.36 2.03
N THR A 61 -23.36 -7.94 2.24
CA THR A 61 -23.72 -9.33 2.22
C THR A 61 -22.85 -10.26 1.40
N VAL A 62 -22.58 -11.37 1.97
CA VAL A 62 -22.59 -12.59 1.23
C VAL A 62 -23.93 -12.64 0.50
N ALA A 63 -23.95 -12.28 -0.78
CA ALA A 63 -24.84 -13.02 -1.61
C ALA A 63 -24.35 -14.44 -1.42
N PRO A 64 -25.16 -15.37 -0.95
CA PRO A 64 -24.81 -16.75 -1.15
C PRO A 64 -24.47 -16.85 -2.62
N SER A 65 -23.53 -17.68 -2.96
CA SER A 65 -23.20 -18.08 -4.32
C SER A 65 -24.40 -18.61 -5.12
N GLY A 66 -25.57 -18.15 -4.85
CA GLY A 66 -26.87 -18.60 -5.30
C GLY A 66 -27.64 -17.72 -6.24
N ASP A 67 -27.15 -16.55 -6.63
CA ASP A 67 -27.83 -15.72 -7.61
C ASP A 67 -27.19 -15.70 -8.99
N VAL A 68 -26.79 -16.86 -9.45
CA VAL A 68 -26.85 -17.19 -10.87
C VAL A 68 -28.18 -17.87 -11.05
N ALA A 69 -29.24 -17.07 -11.22
CA ALA A 69 -30.54 -17.57 -11.61
C ALA A 69 -30.37 -18.42 -12.87
N ASN A 70 -30.71 -19.71 -12.77
CA ASN A 70 -31.07 -20.62 -13.80
C ASN A 70 -30.84 -20.16 -15.25
N ALA A 71 -29.64 -20.37 -15.74
CA ALA A 71 -29.38 -20.57 -17.16
C ALA A 71 -28.45 -21.75 -17.26
N ASP A 72 -29.04 -22.82 -17.75
CA ASP A 72 -28.45 -24.11 -18.11
C ASP A 72 -28.00 -25.03 -16.97
N ALA A 73 -28.84 -26.04 -16.74
CA ALA A 73 -28.62 -27.27 -15.99
C ALA A 73 -27.52 -28.15 -16.63
N ASP A 74 -26.30 -27.60 -16.78
CA ASP A 74 -25.07 -28.31 -17.15
C ASP A 74 -23.86 -27.72 -16.45
N ALA A 75 -24.06 -27.00 -15.35
CA ALA A 75 -23.02 -26.68 -14.40
C ALA A 75 -23.11 -27.66 -13.25
N ASP A 76 -22.51 -28.82 -13.41
CA ASP A 76 -22.11 -29.66 -12.29
C ASP A 76 -21.35 -28.78 -11.35
N ALA A 77 -21.97 -28.54 -10.20
CA ALA A 77 -21.52 -27.63 -9.18
C ALA A 77 -20.38 -28.23 -8.37
N ASP A 78 -19.27 -28.52 -9.01
CA ASP A 78 -18.00 -28.66 -8.30
C ASP A 78 -17.32 -27.29 -8.31
N ILE A 79 -17.53 -26.54 -7.23
CA ILE A 79 -16.96 -25.18 -7.05
C ILE A 79 -15.43 -25.25 -6.91
N VAL A 80 -14.87 -26.43 -6.71
CA VAL A 80 -13.45 -26.71 -6.74
C VAL A 80 -13.00 -26.91 -8.18
N VAL A 81 -12.65 -25.81 -8.80
CA VAL A 81 -12.16 -25.76 -10.18
C VAL A 81 -10.72 -26.22 -10.24
N THR A 82 -10.37 -27.18 -11.12
CA THR A 82 -9.01 -27.67 -11.32
C THR A 82 -8.45 -27.23 -12.67
N GLY A 83 -7.30 -26.52 -12.66
CA GLY A 83 -6.60 -26.03 -13.84
C GLY A 83 -6.92 -24.58 -14.22
N VAL A 84 -6.00 -23.99 -14.99
CA VAL A 84 -6.07 -22.58 -15.43
C VAL A 84 -7.29 -22.33 -16.31
N ARG A 85 -7.60 -23.26 -17.23
CA ARG A 85 -8.79 -23.14 -18.10
C ARG A 85 -10.09 -23.08 -17.33
N ALA A 86 -10.21 -23.96 -16.36
CA ALA A 86 -11.43 -24.03 -15.56
C ALA A 86 -11.58 -22.80 -14.67
N SER A 87 -10.49 -22.31 -14.09
CA SER A 87 -10.45 -21.04 -13.36
C SER A 87 -10.88 -19.85 -14.24
N LEU A 88 -10.32 -19.74 -15.44
CA LEU A 88 -10.66 -18.65 -16.37
C LEU A 88 -12.10 -18.77 -16.89
N ARG A 89 -12.63 -19.99 -17.06
CA ARG A 89 -14.04 -20.24 -17.40
C ARG A 89 -14.96 -19.75 -16.29
N SER A 90 -14.67 -20.12 -15.03
CA SER A 90 -15.43 -19.68 -13.87
C SER A 90 -15.40 -18.16 -13.72
N ALA A 91 -14.23 -17.55 -13.84
CA ALA A 91 -14.08 -16.08 -13.79
C ALA A 91 -14.88 -15.38 -14.90
N GLN A 92 -14.82 -15.92 -16.15
CA GLN A 92 -15.57 -15.41 -17.28
C GLN A 92 -17.07 -15.55 -17.08
N ALA A 93 -17.55 -16.70 -16.58
CA ALA A 93 -18.97 -16.92 -16.29
C ALA A 93 -19.49 -15.94 -15.24
N ARG A 94 -18.72 -15.70 -14.17
CA ARG A 94 -19.07 -14.70 -13.15
C ARG A 94 -19.18 -13.30 -13.75
N LYS A 95 -18.20 -12.87 -14.56
CA LYS A 95 -18.24 -11.58 -15.25
C LYS A 95 -19.44 -11.47 -16.18
N ARG A 96 -19.69 -12.49 -17.01
CA ARG A 96 -20.79 -12.51 -17.98
C ARG A 96 -22.16 -12.41 -17.33
N ASN A 97 -22.36 -13.12 -16.21
CA ASN A 97 -23.66 -13.24 -15.57
C ASN A 97 -23.96 -12.15 -14.54
N ALA A 98 -22.95 -11.44 -14.06
CA ALA A 98 -23.13 -10.34 -13.11
C ALA A 98 -24.00 -9.23 -13.68
N SER A 99 -24.84 -8.62 -12.86
CA SER A 99 -25.61 -7.41 -13.22
C SER A 99 -24.76 -6.14 -13.22
N GLN A 100 -23.60 -6.17 -12.54
CA GLN A 100 -22.64 -5.06 -12.42
C GLN A 100 -21.40 -5.31 -13.29
N ILE A 101 -20.57 -4.29 -13.48
CA ILE A 101 -19.25 -4.46 -14.12
C ILE A 101 -18.29 -5.02 -13.08
N ILE A 102 -18.00 -6.31 -13.18
CA ILE A 102 -17.05 -7.00 -12.31
C ILE A 102 -15.95 -7.70 -13.10
N ASP A 103 -14.83 -7.91 -12.43
CA ASP A 103 -13.81 -8.87 -12.83
C ASP A 103 -13.54 -9.83 -11.65
N SER A 104 -13.26 -11.09 -11.95
CA SER A 104 -13.05 -12.11 -10.93
C SER A 104 -11.77 -12.88 -11.16
N ILE A 105 -11.13 -13.31 -10.07
CA ILE A 105 -10.04 -14.30 -10.04
C ILE A 105 -10.53 -15.47 -9.20
N VAL A 106 -10.41 -16.69 -9.72
CA VAL A 106 -10.78 -17.91 -9.00
C VAL A 106 -9.52 -18.57 -8.43
N ALA A 107 -9.66 -19.26 -7.31
CA ALA A 107 -8.56 -19.77 -6.48
C ALA A 107 -7.48 -20.58 -7.23
N GLU A 108 -7.88 -21.39 -8.23
CA GLU A 108 -6.93 -22.17 -9.04
C GLU A 108 -5.96 -21.27 -9.82
N ASP A 109 -6.38 -20.07 -10.20
CA ASP A 109 -5.51 -19.08 -10.84
C ASP A 109 -4.58 -18.43 -9.80
N ILE A 110 -5.06 -18.10 -8.62
CA ILE A 110 -4.26 -17.55 -7.52
C ILE A 110 -3.14 -18.51 -7.12
N GLY A 111 -3.43 -19.80 -7.07
CA GLY A 111 -2.44 -20.83 -6.72
C GLY A 111 -1.49 -21.28 -7.83
N LYS A 112 -1.70 -20.85 -9.06
CA LYS A 112 -0.91 -21.28 -10.24
C LYS A 112 0.16 -20.31 -10.66
N LEU A 113 0.12 -19.06 -10.20
CA LEU A 113 1.22 -18.11 -10.37
C LEU A 113 2.02 -17.97 -9.08
N PRO A 114 3.25 -17.47 -9.16
CA PRO A 114 4.08 -17.19 -7.99
C PRO A 114 3.57 -15.96 -7.22
N ASP A 115 2.28 -15.96 -6.90
CA ASP A 115 1.65 -14.88 -6.13
C ASP A 115 2.00 -15.04 -4.66
N ASN A 116 2.75 -14.09 -4.12
CA ASN A 116 3.10 -14.11 -2.71
C ASN A 116 1.99 -13.52 -1.84
N ASN A 117 1.16 -12.70 -2.43
CA ASN A 117 0.02 -12.05 -1.76
C ASN A 117 -1.09 -11.70 -2.75
N VAL A 118 -2.19 -11.22 -2.20
CA VAL A 118 -3.42 -10.88 -2.92
C VAL A 118 -3.21 -9.77 -3.94
N SER A 119 -2.38 -8.76 -3.65
CA SER A 119 -2.15 -7.61 -4.53
C SER A 119 -1.54 -8.04 -5.87
N GLU A 120 -0.62 -9.00 -5.85
CA GLU A 120 0.03 -9.48 -7.08
C GLU A 120 -0.94 -10.24 -7.98
N ALA A 121 -1.86 -11.00 -7.39
CA ALA A 121 -2.95 -11.62 -8.16
C ALA A 121 -3.84 -10.58 -8.82
N LEU A 122 -4.21 -9.52 -8.09
CA LEU A 122 -5.07 -8.44 -8.58
C LEU A 122 -4.47 -7.66 -9.76
N GLN A 123 -3.15 -7.61 -9.91
CA GLN A 123 -2.49 -6.92 -11.02
C GLN A 123 -2.90 -7.44 -12.40
N ARG A 124 -3.39 -8.68 -12.51
CA ARG A 124 -3.85 -9.28 -13.78
C ARG A 124 -5.18 -8.74 -14.27
N ILE A 125 -5.93 -8.09 -13.40
CA ILE A 125 -7.21 -7.47 -13.73
C ILE A 125 -6.94 -6.14 -14.42
N SER A 126 -7.65 -5.87 -15.54
CA SER A 126 -7.54 -4.58 -16.22
C SER A 126 -7.92 -3.43 -15.29
N GLY A 127 -7.25 -2.29 -15.44
CA GLY A 127 -7.50 -1.12 -14.62
C GLY A 127 -6.94 -1.19 -13.21
N ILE A 128 -6.29 -2.29 -12.80
CA ILE A 128 -5.63 -2.40 -11.51
C ILE A 128 -4.13 -2.16 -11.66
N GLN A 129 -3.62 -1.26 -10.87
CA GLN A 129 -2.19 -0.98 -10.73
C GLN A 129 -1.79 -1.23 -9.28
N ILE A 130 -0.60 -1.81 -9.06
CA ILE A 130 -0.11 -2.11 -7.73
C ILE A 130 1.14 -1.30 -7.40
N GLU A 131 1.25 -0.92 -6.15
CA GLU A 131 2.47 -0.41 -5.54
C GLU A 131 3.17 -1.55 -4.82
N ARG A 132 4.51 -1.59 -4.87
CA ARG A 132 5.31 -2.65 -4.24
C ARG A 132 6.17 -2.10 -3.12
N ASN A 133 6.18 -2.84 -2.01
CA ASN A 133 7.05 -2.62 -0.88
C ASN A 133 8.05 -3.76 -0.76
N GLN A 134 9.35 -3.46 -0.83
CA GLN A 134 10.42 -4.46 -0.73
C GLN A 134 10.16 -5.69 -1.64
N GLY A 135 9.78 -5.43 -2.90
CA GLY A 135 9.56 -6.45 -3.93
C GLY A 135 8.21 -7.20 -3.87
N GLU A 136 7.31 -6.88 -2.93
CA GLU A 136 5.95 -7.44 -2.88
C GLU A 136 4.87 -6.37 -3.02
N GLY A 137 3.75 -6.72 -3.67
CA GLY A 137 2.61 -5.85 -3.78
C GLY A 137 1.99 -5.53 -2.42
N SER A 138 1.79 -4.24 -2.14
CA SER A 138 1.26 -3.75 -0.86
C SER A 138 -0.06 -3.01 -1.01
N ARG A 139 -0.18 -2.15 -1.99
CA ARG A 139 -1.36 -1.33 -2.27
C ARG A 139 -1.83 -1.48 -3.70
N ILE A 140 -3.09 -1.17 -3.91
CA ILE A 140 -3.70 -1.20 -5.24
C ILE A 140 -4.41 0.11 -5.54
N ALA A 141 -4.42 0.47 -6.82
CA ALA A 141 -5.29 1.48 -7.37
C ALA A 141 -6.18 0.86 -8.45
N ILE A 142 -7.47 1.19 -8.46
CA ILE A 142 -8.42 0.75 -9.48
C ILE A 142 -8.84 1.96 -10.29
N ARG A 143 -8.60 1.91 -11.62
CA ARG A 143 -8.91 3.02 -12.54
C ARG A 143 -8.39 4.37 -12.06
N GLY A 144 -7.19 4.33 -11.45
CA GLY A 144 -6.49 5.50 -10.99
C GLY A 144 -6.82 6.02 -9.61
N LEU A 145 -7.69 5.37 -8.88
CA LEU A 145 -8.03 5.72 -7.52
C LEU A 145 -7.51 4.68 -6.54
N THR A 146 -6.76 5.15 -5.55
CA THR A 146 -6.31 4.36 -4.39
C THR A 146 -7.42 4.17 -3.36
N GLN A 147 -8.52 4.91 -3.50
CA GLN A 147 -9.72 4.82 -2.67
C GLN A 147 -10.49 3.54 -3.01
N VAL A 148 -9.90 2.40 -2.71
CA VAL A 148 -10.40 1.07 -2.96
C VAL A 148 -10.93 0.49 -1.65
N ARG A 149 -12.14 -0.03 -1.67
CA ARG A 149 -12.69 -0.79 -0.55
C ARG A 149 -12.23 -2.25 -0.62
N THR A 150 -11.86 -2.84 0.51
CA THR A 150 -11.55 -4.27 0.61
C THR A 150 -12.49 -4.95 1.61
N GLU A 151 -13.01 -6.09 1.22
CA GLU A 151 -13.94 -6.92 2.00
C GLU A 151 -13.44 -8.35 2.09
N LEU A 152 -13.86 -9.08 3.12
CA LEU A 152 -13.73 -10.52 3.21
C LEU A 152 -15.14 -11.14 3.30
N ASN A 153 -15.51 -11.91 2.29
CA ASN A 153 -16.86 -12.48 2.17
C ASN A 153 -17.98 -11.43 2.29
N GLY A 154 -17.76 -10.25 1.67
CA GLY A 154 -18.71 -9.15 1.70
C GLY A 154 -18.82 -8.41 3.04
N ARG A 155 -17.87 -8.59 3.97
CA ARG A 155 -17.83 -7.94 5.29
C ARG A 155 -16.58 -7.08 5.42
N ASP A 156 -16.62 -6.13 6.37
CA ASP A 156 -15.43 -5.36 6.69
C ASP A 156 -14.30 -6.26 7.15
N TYR A 157 -13.12 -6.00 6.59
CA TYR A 157 -11.89 -6.61 7.03
C TYR A 157 -10.76 -5.61 6.83
N PHE A 158 -10.09 -5.20 7.92
CA PHE A 158 -9.13 -4.11 7.93
C PHE A 158 -7.90 -4.43 8.80
N THR A 159 -6.79 -3.75 8.54
CA THR A 159 -5.62 -3.73 9.40
C THR A 159 -5.66 -2.49 10.27
N ALA A 160 -5.45 -2.66 11.59
CA ALA A 160 -5.41 -1.53 12.52
C ALA A 160 -4.29 -0.55 12.15
N GLY A 161 -4.62 0.74 12.12
CA GLY A 161 -3.72 1.82 11.75
C GLY A 161 -4.47 3.12 11.49
N ASP A 162 -3.79 4.03 10.84
CA ASP A 162 -4.31 5.36 10.49
C ASP A 162 -5.30 5.35 9.33
N GLY A 163 -5.27 4.29 8.50
CA GLY A 163 -6.15 4.10 7.35
C GLY A 163 -7.36 3.22 7.64
N ARG A 164 -8.21 3.04 6.63
CA ARG A 164 -9.48 2.30 6.72
C ARG A 164 -9.44 0.93 6.03
N THR A 165 -8.38 0.61 5.31
CA THR A 165 -8.30 -0.60 4.49
C THR A 165 -7.46 -1.70 5.14
N ILE A 166 -7.50 -2.88 4.55
CA ILE A 166 -6.57 -3.92 4.88
C ILE A 166 -5.26 -3.73 4.13
N SER A 167 -4.16 -4.01 4.81
CA SER A 167 -2.89 -4.25 4.17
C SER A 167 -2.94 -5.60 3.45
N LEU A 168 -3.10 -5.60 2.12
CA LEU A 168 -3.27 -6.84 1.34
C LEU A 168 -2.06 -7.79 1.47
N GLU A 169 -0.90 -7.25 1.87
CA GLU A 169 0.27 -8.04 2.21
C GLU A 169 0.11 -8.90 3.48
N ASP A 170 -0.88 -8.61 4.33
CA ASP A 170 -1.10 -9.35 5.58
C ASP A 170 -1.82 -10.69 5.35
N ILE A 171 -2.50 -10.87 4.21
CA ILE A 171 -3.36 -12.03 3.92
C ILE A 171 -2.62 -13.05 3.06
N PRO A 172 -2.50 -14.31 3.53
CA PRO A 172 -2.05 -15.40 2.67
C PRO A 172 -3.07 -15.70 1.56
N SER A 173 -2.62 -15.76 0.31
CA SER A 173 -3.47 -16.06 -0.84
C SER A 173 -4.08 -17.47 -0.80
N GLU A 174 -3.46 -18.41 -0.09
CA GLU A 174 -3.93 -19.80 0.06
C GLU A 174 -5.24 -19.93 0.84
N LEU A 175 -5.64 -18.92 1.62
CA LEU A 175 -6.91 -18.92 2.32
C LEU A 175 -8.11 -18.65 1.39
N LEU A 176 -7.85 -18.07 0.21
CA LEU A 176 -8.90 -17.54 -0.65
C LEU A 176 -9.45 -18.57 -1.63
N ALA A 177 -10.75 -18.54 -1.84
CA ALA A 177 -11.46 -19.21 -2.93
C ALA A 177 -11.45 -18.38 -4.22
N GLY A 178 -11.36 -17.06 -4.09
CA GLY A 178 -11.32 -16.14 -5.21
C GLY A 178 -11.36 -14.69 -4.77
N ILE A 179 -11.32 -13.80 -5.76
CA ILE A 179 -11.38 -12.35 -5.57
C ILE A 179 -12.36 -11.79 -6.60
N ASP A 180 -13.32 -11.00 -6.17
CA ASP A 180 -14.23 -10.28 -7.06
C ASP A 180 -13.94 -8.78 -6.95
N VAL A 181 -13.79 -8.11 -8.09
CA VAL A 181 -13.52 -6.68 -8.18
C VAL A 181 -14.70 -5.97 -8.83
N TYR A 182 -15.46 -5.25 -8.02
CA TYR A 182 -16.57 -4.43 -8.47
C TYR A 182 -16.05 -3.05 -8.88
N LYS A 183 -16.17 -2.69 -10.15
CA LYS A 183 -15.65 -1.43 -10.70
C LYS A 183 -16.66 -0.29 -10.66
N ASN A 184 -17.94 -0.61 -10.44
CA ASN A 184 -18.99 0.35 -10.16
C ASN A 184 -19.89 -0.17 -9.03
N PRO A 185 -20.35 0.69 -8.10
CA PRO A 185 -21.23 0.28 -7.02
C PRO A 185 -22.68 0.08 -7.51
N ALA A 186 -23.37 -0.91 -6.91
CA ALA A 186 -24.83 -0.96 -6.87
C ALA A 186 -25.33 -0.59 -5.47
N ALA A 187 -26.61 -0.33 -5.28
CA ALA A 187 -27.09 0.17 -3.99
C ALA A 187 -27.04 -0.87 -2.85
N ASP A 188 -27.04 -2.16 -3.15
CA ASP A 188 -26.85 -3.25 -2.19
C ASP A 188 -25.36 -3.53 -1.87
N VAL A 189 -24.43 -3.04 -2.69
CA VAL A 189 -23.01 -2.97 -2.38
C VAL A 189 -22.76 -1.76 -1.49
N ILE A 190 -21.92 -1.93 -0.47
CA ILE A 190 -21.72 -0.86 0.48
C ILE A 190 -20.75 0.17 -0.04
N GLU A 191 -21.03 1.39 0.35
CA GLU A 191 -20.29 2.58 -0.01
C GLU A 191 -18.87 2.56 0.55
N GLY A 192 -17.94 3.29 -0.09
CA GLY A 192 -16.58 3.49 0.38
C GLY A 192 -15.51 3.31 -0.69
N GLY A 193 -15.77 2.53 -1.74
CA GLY A 193 -14.82 2.28 -2.82
C GLY A 193 -15.04 3.18 -4.03
N LEU A 194 -14.52 4.40 -4.05
CA LEU A 194 -14.56 5.28 -5.23
C LEU A 194 -13.80 4.69 -6.44
N GLY A 195 -12.68 4.03 -6.19
CA GLY A 195 -11.96 3.27 -7.21
C GLY A 195 -12.74 2.03 -7.62
N GLY A 196 -13.20 1.29 -6.63
CA GLY A 196 -13.92 0.04 -6.73
C GLY A 196 -13.90 -0.73 -5.41
N THR A 197 -14.56 -1.87 -5.35
CA THR A 197 -14.57 -2.76 -4.19
C THR A 197 -13.91 -4.08 -4.54
N VAL A 198 -12.97 -4.53 -3.72
CA VAL A 198 -12.31 -5.83 -3.81
C VAL A 198 -12.88 -6.73 -2.73
N ASN A 199 -13.65 -7.75 -3.11
CA ASN A 199 -14.17 -8.74 -2.20
C ASN A 199 -13.31 -10.01 -2.26
N LEU A 200 -12.61 -10.30 -1.18
CA LEU A 200 -11.85 -11.52 -0.96
C LEU A 200 -12.82 -12.60 -0.49
N ARG A 201 -12.83 -13.74 -1.16
CA ARG A 201 -13.72 -14.86 -0.81
C ARG A 201 -12.91 -16.00 -0.23
N THR A 202 -13.29 -16.49 0.94
CA THR A 202 -12.81 -17.76 1.50
C THR A 202 -13.75 -18.89 1.11
N ARG A 203 -13.33 -20.12 1.32
CA ARG A 203 -14.14 -21.31 1.06
C ARG A 203 -15.09 -21.58 2.21
N MET A 204 -16.25 -22.13 1.88
CA MET A 204 -17.26 -22.62 2.83
C MET A 204 -17.43 -24.13 2.70
N PRO A 205 -17.92 -24.84 3.76
CA PRO A 205 -18.09 -26.28 3.70
C PRO A 205 -18.94 -26.78 2.53
N PHE A 206 -20.07 -26.14 2.24
CA PHE A 206 -20.99 -26.55 1.18
C PHE A 206 -20.51 -26.16 -0.25
N ASP A 207 -19.34 -25.52 -0.37
CA ASP A 207 -18.68 -25.36 -1.66
C ASP A 207 -18.06 -26.67 -2.18
N PHE A 208 -18.04 -27.73 -1.36
CA PHE A 208 -17.43 -29.00 -1.66
C PHE A 208 -18.48 -30.10 -1.76
N SER A 209 -18.44 -30.86 -2.85
CA SER A 209 -19.36 -31.97 -3.08
C SER A 209 -18.94 -33.29 -2.41
N LYS A 210 -17.70 -33.34 -1.88
CA LYS A 210 -17.11 -34.54 -1.24
C LYS A 210 -16.14 -34.14 -0.13
N PRO A 211 -15.87 -35.04 0.82
CA PRO A 211 -14.79 -34.85 1.79
C PRO A 211 -13.48 -34.51 1.07
N THR A 212 -12.81 -33.46 1.51
CA THR A 212 -11.58 -32.99 0.85
C THR A 212 -10.50 -32.70 1.88
N ILE A 213 -9.31 -33.25 1.65
CA ILE A 213 -8.09 -32.94 2.39
C ILE A 213 -7.05 -32.48 1.37
N SER A 214 -6.55 -31.27 1.55
CA SER A 214 -5.53 -30.70 0.66
C SER A 214 -4.40 -30.09 1.45
N GLY A 215 -3.18 -30.21 0.93
CA GLY A 215 -2.00 -29.65 1.56
C GLY A 215 -0.95 -29.23 0.56
N SER A 216 -0.13 -28.25 0.93
CA SER A 216 1.04 -27.86 0.12
C SER A 216 2.25 -27.58 0.98
N ALA A 217 3.42 -27.90 0.42
CA ALA A 217 4.73 -27.52 0.96
C ALA A 217 5.51 -26.81 -0.13
N ARG A 218 6.03 -25.63 0.18
CA ARG A 218 6.78 -24.77 -0.73
C ARG A 218 8.13 -24.40 -0.15
N VAL A 219 9.16 -24.37 -1.01
CA VAL A 219 10.48 -23.82 -0.72
C VAL A 219 10.72 -22.67 -1.67
N THR A 220 11.18 -21.53 -1.16
CA THR A 220 11.50 -20.34 -1.97
C THR A 220 12.89 -19.84 -1.65
N HIS A 221 13.71 -19.70 -2.68
CA HIS A 221 15.04 -19.08 -2.62
C HIS A 221 14.97 -17.62 -3.09
N HIS A 222 15.55 -16.70 -2.30
CA HIS A 222 15.69 -15.28 -2.56
C HIS A 222 17.14 -14.98 -2.90
N ASP A 223 17.44 -14.66 -4.16
CA ASP A 223 18.80 -14.63 -4.70
C ASP A 223 19.69 -13.52 -4.14
N LEU A 224 19.17 -12.30 -4.00
CA LEU A 224 19.93 -11.15 -3.49
C LEU A 224 20.14 -11.22 -1.97
N ALA A 225 19.10 -11.68 -1.24
CA ALA A 225 19.18 -11.94 0.19
C ALA A 225 19.99 -13.21 0.54
N ASP A 226 20.19 -14.11 -0.43
CA ASP A 226 20.80 -15.43 -0.29
C ASP A 226 20.16 -16.25 0.84
N LYS A 227 18.82 -16.31 0.82
CA LYS A 227 18.04 -17.00 1.85
C LYS A 227 16.98 -17.92 1.26
N THR A 228 16.87 -19.10 1.83
CA THR A 228 15.81 -20.06 1.49
C THR A 228 14.79 -20.13 2.63
N LYS A 229 13.51 -20.08 2.28
CA LYS A 229 12.37 -20.10 3.22
C LYS A 229 11.36 -21.17 2.83
N THR A 230 10.66 -21.71 3.82
CA THR A 230 9.62 -22.73 3.63
C THR A 230 8.26 -22.20 4.02
N SER A 231 7.23 -22.61 3.27
CA SER A 231 5.82 -22.26 3.53
C SER A 231 4.96 -23.52 3.44
N PHE A 232 3.86 -23.55 4.18
CA PHE A 232 2.94 -24.68 4.26
C PHE A 232 1.51 -24.18 4.26
N SER A 233 0.61 -24.93 3.63
CA SER A 233 -0.83 -24.71 3.75
C SER A 233 -1.56 -26.06 3.82
N GLY A 234 -2.77 -26.04 4.39
CA GLY A 234 -3.61 -27.23 4.47
C GLY A 234 -5.07 -26.86 4.69
N LEU A 235 -5.95 -27.63 4.05
CA LEU A 235 -7.39 -27.51 4.15
C LEU A 235 -7.98 -28.89 4.42
N ILE A 236 -8.96 -28.94 5.31
CA ILE A 236 -9.82 -30.09 5.55
C ILE A 236 -11.28 -29.63 5.59
N THR A 237 -12.14 -30.33 4.92
CA THR A 237 -13.58 -30.05 4.91
C THR A 237 -14.37 -31.33 4.69
N ASP A 238 -15.53 -31.39 5.30
CA ASP A 238 -16.49 -32.50 5.14
C ASP A 238 -17.91 -32.02 5.45
N THR A 239 -18.88 -32.75 4.91
CA THR A 239 -20.31 -32.53 5.14
C THR A 239 -21.00 -33.81 5.57
N TYR A 240 -21.90 -33.74 6.53
CA TYR A 240 -22.58 -34.86 7.14
C TYR A 240 -24.10 -34.68 7.10
N GLN A 241 -24.81 -35.66 6.57
CA GLN A 241 -26.26 -35.75 6.70
C GLN A 241 -26.61 -36.32 8.08
N THR A 242 -27.29 -35.54 8.90
CA THR A 242 -27.66 -35.93 10.27
C THR A 242 -29.16 -35.87 10.49
N GLY A 243 -29.67 -36.41 11.59
CA GLY A 243 -31.08 -36.26 11.95
C GLY A 243 -31.50 -34.80 12.26
N LEU A 244 -30.55 -33.88 12.32
CA LEU A 244 -30.77 -32.42 12.49
C LEU A 244 -30.54 -31.64 11.19
N GLY A 245 -30.48 -32.35 10.05
CA GLY A 245 -30.14 -31.75 8.73
C GLY A 245 -28.67 -31.91 8.35
N GLU A 246 -28.29 -31.26 7.29
CA GLU A 246 -26.92 -31.26 6.75
C GLU A 246 -26.02 -30.30 7.53
N ILE A 247 -24.86 -30.79 7.99
CA ILE A 247 -23.85 -29.98 8.71
C ILE A 247 -22.52 -30.13 8.00
N GLY A 248 -21.86 -29.01 7.71
CA GLY A 248 -20.54 -28.96 7.10
C GLY A 248 -19.53 -28.25 7.98
N PHE A 249 -18.28 -28.71 7.93
CA PHE A 249 -17.14 -28.13 8.65
C PHE A 249 -15.98 -27.89 7.70
N LEU A 250 -15.30 -26.76 7.86
CA LEU A 250 -14.08 -26.43 7.11
C LEU A 250 -13.04 -25.83 8.04
N LEU A 251 -11.79 -26.28 7.88
CA LEU A 251 -10.61 -25.66 8.47
C LEU A 251 -9.54 -25.50 7.40
N ASN A 252 -9.08 -24.27 7.18
CA ASN A 252 -7.98 -23.91 6.27
C ASN A 252 -6.91 -23.14 7.04
N GLY A 253 -5.64 -23.51 6.86
CA GLY A 253 -4.51 -22.88 7.51
C GLY A 253 -3.34 -22.67 6.59
N SER A 254 -2.61 -21.56 6.77
CA SER A 254 -1.41 -21.23 6.00
C SER A 254 -0.32 -20.63 6.87
N LEU A 255 0.91 -21.04 6.61
CA LEU A 255 2.13 -20.44 7.16
C LEU A 255 3.06 -20.09 6.01
N GLN A 256 3.15 -18.82 5.67
CA GLN A 256 4.09 -18.30 4.68
C GLN A 256 5.30 -17.67 5.34
N ARG A 257 6.49 -17.94 4.81
CA ARG A 257 7.74 -17.29 5.20
C ARG A 257 8.46 -16.79 3.96
N GLY A 258 8.95 -15.56 4.01
CA GLY A 258 9.73 -14.94 2.96
C GLY A 258 10.95 -14.22 3.54
N ALA A 259 11.92 -13.95 2.69
CA ALA A 259 13.03 -13.06 2.97
C ALA A 259 13.06 -11.98 1.88
N TYR A 260 13.86 -10.94 2.11
CA TYR A 260 14.12 -9.95 1.07
C TYR A 260 15.42 -9.22 1.35
N ARG A 261 16.02 -8.72 0.29
CA ARG A 261 17.04 -7.69 0.30
C ARG A 261 16.71 -6.65 -0.76
N THR A 262 16.93 -5.39 -0.40
CA THR A 262 16.85 -4.26 -1.31
C THR A 262 18.16 -3.49 -1.23
N ASP A 263 18.81 -3.29 -2.36
CA ASP A 263 19.93 -2.36 -2.50
C ASP A 263 19.43 -1.11 -3.19
N ALA A 264 19.83 0.07 -2.71
CA ALA A 264 19.41 1.32 -3.30
C ALA A 264 20.51 2.39 -3.24
N LEU A 265 20.49 3.26 -4.25
CA LEU A 265 21.24 4.52 -4.32
C LEU A 265 20.25 5.65 -4.44
N SER A 266 20.51 6.79 -3.79
CA SER A 266 19.72 8.00 -3.97
C SER A 266 20.61 9.21 -4.23
N ILE A 267 20.06 10.18 -4.96
CA ILE A 267 20.68 11.47 -5.27
C ILE A 267 19.65 12.51 -4.87
N GLU A 268 19.78 13.03 -3.68
CA GLU A 268 18.82 13.96 -3.10
C GLU A 268 19.40 14.71 -1.89
N PRO A 269 18.83 15.87 -1.51
CA PRO A 269 17.88 16.63 -2.30
C PRO A 269 18.57 17.37 -3.45
N TYR A 270 17.79 17.80 -4.47
CA TYR A 270 18.27 18.78 -5.45
C TYR A 270 17.97 20.19 -4.97
N GLN A 271 18.92 21.11 -5.15
CA GLN A 271 18.78 22.49 -4.73
C GLN A 271 19.22 23.45 -5.84
N LEU A 272 18.51 24.59 -5.99
CA LEU A 272 18.92 25.68 -6.85
C LEU A 272 20.08 26.43 -6.20
N ARG A 273 21.21 26.54 -6.88
CA ARG A 273 22.46 27.08 -6.36
C ARG A 273 23.15 28.02 -7.32
N THR A 274 23.65 29.11 -6.78
CA THR A 274 24.68 29.96 -7.43
C THR A 274 26.08 29.54 -6.94
N GLY A 275 27.13 30.16 -7.48
CA GLY A 275 28.50 29.90 -7.07
C GLY A 275 29.14 28.66 -7.69
N ILE A 276 28.54 28.05 -8.72
CA ILE A 276 29.01 26.81 -9.36
C ILE A 276 29.56 27.08 -10.74
N VAL A 277 28.82 27.72 -11.62
CA VAL A 277 29.17 27.96 -13.01
C VAL A 277 28.75 29.36 -13.43
N ASP A 278 29.59 30.04 -14.19
CA ASP A 278 29.27 31.33 -14.87
C ASP A 278 28.54 31.00 -16.19
N ARG A 279 27.24 31.07 -16.20
CA ARG A 279 26.40 30.87 -17.41
C ARG A 279 26.23 32.12 -18.23
N THR A 280 26.39 33.27 -17.61
CA THR A 280 26.21 34.58 -18.25
C THR A 280 27.50 35.07 -18.94
N GLY A 281 28.65 34.45 -18.61
CA GLY A 281 29.96 34.83 -19.16
C GLY A 281 30.49 36.17 -18.66
N ASN A 282 29.99 36.65 -17.52
CA ASN A 282 30.37 37.93 -16.95
C ASN A 282 31.53 37.88 -15.97
N GLY A 283 32.11 36.67 -15.72
CA GLY A 283 33.23 36.45 -14.81
C GLY A 283 32.78 36.22 -13.35
N SER A 284 31.49 36.21 -13.07
CA SER A 284 30.89 35.91 -11.74
C SER A 284 30.08 34.61 -11.81
N THR A 285 30.05 33.83 -10.73
CA THR A 285 29.18 32.67 -10.59
C THR A 285 28.09 32.93 -9.56
N ALA A 286 28.05 34.12 -8.98
CA ALA A 286 27.18 34.44 -7.82
C ALA A 286 25.81 34.99 -8.26
N ASP A 287 25.64 35.31 -9.52
CA ASP A 287 24.43 35.95 -10.03
C ASP A 287 23.24 34.97 -10.06
N ALA A 288 22.04 35.47 -9.82
CA ALA A 288 20.83 34.66 -9.87
C ALA A 288 20.59 34.00 -11.24
N ALA A 289 21.09 34.61 -12.33
CA ALA A 289 21.03 34.07 -13.68
C ALA A 289 21.97 32.88 -13.91
N ASP A 290 22.99 32.72 -13.08
CA ASP A 290 23.93 31.60 -13.09
C ASP A 290 23.49 30.42 -12.20
N ALA A 291 22.34 30.54 -11.57
CA ALA A 291 21.82 29.49 -10.69
C ALA A 291 21.54 28.20 -11.46
N VAL A 292 22.06 27.09 -10.94
CA VAL A 292 21.88 25.72 -11.45
C VAL A 292 21.27 24.84 -10.37
N ILE A 293 20.54 23.80 -10.80
CA ILE A 293 20.00 22.80 -9.89
C ILE A 293 20.99 21.64 -9.78
N VAL A 294 21.51 21.40 -8.58
CA VAL A 294 22.52 20.37 -8.30
C VAL A 294 22.13 19.54 -7.07
N PRO A 295 22.62 18.30 -6.94
CA PRO A 295 22.43 17.49 -5.74
C PRO A 295 23.03 18.16 -4.49
N ASN A 296 22.36 18.05 -3.35
CA ASN A 296 22.85 18.44 -2.03
C ASN A 296 23.20 17.25 -1.14
N GLY A 297 23.23 16.06 -1.71
CA GLY A 297 23.58 14.83 -1.04
C GLY A 297 23.38 13.60 -1.94
N VAL A 298 23.92 12.50 -1.47
CA VAL A 298 23.73 11.18 -2.06
C VAL A 298 23.54 10.16 -0.95
N GLY A 299 22.86 9.05 -1.23
CA GLY A 299 22.62 8.01 -0.24
C GLY A 299 22.91 6.61 -0.79
N GLN A 300 23.42 5.74 0.07
CA GLN A 300 23.51 4.32 -0.18
C GLN A 300 22.77 3.57 0.91
N PHE A 301 21.89 2.64 0.50
CA PHE A 301 21.01 1.90 1.39
C PHE A 301 21.08 0.40 1.13
N ASN A 302 20.92 -0.36 2.18
CA ASN A 302 20.68 -1.79 2.10
C ASN A 302 19.68 -2.21 3.16
N ASN A 303 18.60 -2.85 2.74
CA ASN A 303 17.55 -3.36 3.61
C ASN A 303 17.49 -4.87 3.49
N VAL A 304 17.58 -5.57 4.61
CA VAL A 304 17.46 -7.03 4.68
C VAL A 304 16.42 -7.38 5.71
N GLY A 305 15.53 -8.30 5.37
CA GLY A 305 14.47 -8.67 6.30
C GLY A 305 13.85 -10.03 6.05
N ASP A 306 12.90 -10.31 6.93
CA ASP A 306 12.10 -11.52 6.91
C ASP A 306 10.62 -11.17 7.07
N ARG A 307 9.76 -11.92 6.36
CA ARG A 307 8.31 -11.85 6.46
C ARG A 307 7.75 -13.18 6.94
N ARG A 308 6.73 -13.12 7.79
CA ARG A 308 5.96 -14.30 8.20
C ARG A 308 4.48 -13.97 8.25
N ARG A 309 3.70 -14.74 7.52
CA ARG A 309 2.23 -14.69 7.53
C ARG A 309 1.70 -16.00 8.09
N ILE A 310 0.72 -15.90 8.99
CA ILE A 310 -0.08 -17.02 9.46
C ILE A 310 -1.52 -16.64 9.16
N GLY A 311 -2.24 -17.51 8.48
CA GLY A 311 -3.66 -17.36 8.23
C GLY A 311 -4.41 -18.61 8.66
N ILE A 312 -5.60 -18.42 9.21
CA ILE A 312 -6.54 -19.50 9.56
C ILE A 312 -7.93 -19.03 9.12
N SER A 313 -8.66 -19.91 8.43
CA SER A 313 -10.08 -19.75 8.14
C SER A 313 -10.80 -21.01 8.59
N ALA A 314 -11.84 -20.85 9.42
CA ALA A 314 -12.67 -21.95 9.89
C ALA A 314 -14.13 -21.58 9.66
N ALA A 315 -14.93 -22.54 9.19
CA ALA A 315 -16.33 -22.32 8.91
C ALA A 315 -17.19 -23.54 9.30
N VAL A 316 -18.40 -23.25 9.71
CA VAL A 316 -19.48 -24.23 9.95
C VAL A 316 -20.69 -23.74 9.18
N GLN A 317 -21.33 -24.65 8.44
CA GLN A 317 -22.64 -24.44 7.81
C GLN A 317 -23.60 -25.53 8.29
N TRP A 318 -24.81 -25.14 8.56
CA TRP A 318 -25.87 -26.03 9.00
C TRP A 318 -27.16 -25.71 8.27
N LYS A 319 -27.70 -26.73 7.60
CA LYS A 319 -28.97 -26.67 6.88
C LYS A 319 -29.98 -27.62 7.55
N PRO A 320 -30.68 -27.16 8.62
CA PRO A 320 -31.64 -27.94 9.36
C PRO A 320 -32.88 -28.30 8.54
N ALA A 321 -33.20 -27.49 7.54
CA ALA A 321 -34.28 -27.68 6.60
C ALA A 321 -33.90 -27.03 5.26
N ASP A 322 -34.57 -27.41 4.17
CA ASP A 322 -34.26 -26.91 2.83
C ASP A 322 -34.40 -25.38 2.70
N ASN A 323 -35.22 -24.78 3.53
CA ASN A 323 -35.50 -23.36 3.53
C ASN A 323 -34.70 -22.56 4.59
N LEU A 324 -33.82 -23.21 5.36
CA LEU A 324 -33.03 -22.54 6.41
C LEU A 324 -31.57 -22.98 6.35
N GLU A 325 -30.68 -22.03 6.21
CA GLU A 325 -29.24 -22.21 6.35
C GLU A 325 -28.69 -21.28 7.43
N VAL A 326 -27.86 -21.83 8.32
CA VAL A 326 -27.14 -21.09 9.37
C VAL A 326 -25.66 -21.30 9.15
N TYR A 327 -24.87 -20.24 9.31
CA TYR A 327 -23.42 -20.33 9.19
C TYR A 327 -22.69 -19.57 10.28
N GLY A 328 -21.48 -20.04 10.60
CA GLY A 328 -20.51 -19.37 11.44
C GLY A 328 -19.13 -19.44 10.80
N GLN A 329 -18.38 -18.35 10.87
CA GLN A 329 -17.06 -18.25 10.26
C GLN A 329 -16.10 -17.50 11.17
N PHE A 330 -14.84 -17.96 11.19
CA PHE A 330 -13.71 -17.32 11.86
C PHE A 330 -12.55 -17.20 10.88
N ASP A 331 -12.03 -15.99 10.70
CA ASP A 331 -10.86 -15.71 9.89
C ASP A 331 -9.80 -14.98 10.71
N TYR A 332 -8.57 -15.43 10.63
CA TYR A 332 -7.45 -14.86 11.37
C TYR A 332 -6.23 -14.67 10.46
N ALA A 333 -5.64 -13.48 10.51
CA ALA A 333 -4.38 -13.16 9.88
C ALA A 333 -3.38 -12.59 10.90
N ASN A 334 -2.13 -13.05 10.82
CA ASN A 334 -1.03 -12.52 11.63
C ASN A 334 0.19 -12.33 10.74
N TYR A 335 0.55 -11.09 10.53
CA TYR A 335 1.70 -10.69 9.75
C TYR A 335 2.82 -10.19 10.66
N LYS A 336 4.03 -10.63 10.41
CA LYS A 336 5.24 -10.14 11.05
C LYS A 336 6.26 -9.78 9.97
N PHE A 337 6.71 -8.54 10.00
CA PHE A 337 7.72 -7.97 9.12
C PHE A 337 8.87 -7.47 9.98
N ASN A 338 10.06 -8.00 9.77
CA ASN A 338 11.28 -7.58 10.45
C ASN A 338 12.26 -7.07 9.41
N GLN A 339 12.82 -5.91 9.65
CA GLN A 339 13.83 -5.28 8.80
C GLN A 339 15.01 -4.81 9.62
N VAL A 340 16.20 -5.03 9.09
CA VAL A 340 17.40 -4.31 9.49
C VAL A 340 18.03 -3.75 8.23
N GLY A 341 18.47 -2.52 8.30
CA GLY A 341 19.10 -1.86 7.18
C GLY A 341 20.21 -0.93 7.63
N TYR A 342 20.96 -0.46 6.68
CA TYR A 342 21.84 0.67 6.87
C TYR A 342 21.57 1.77 5.85
N LEU A 343 21.92 2.97 6.25
CA LEU A 343 22.00 4.15 5.41
C LEU A 343 23.41 4.73 5.58
N VAL A 344 24.04 5.10 4.46
CA VAL A 344 25.20 6.02 4.46
C VAL A 344 24.89 7.18 3.55
N TYR A 345 25.00 8.38 4.08
CA TYR A 345 24.48 9.58 3.45
C TYR A 345 25.45 10.76 3.60
N PRO A 346 26.29 11.04 2.59
CA PRO A 346 27.03 12.29 2.47
C PRO A 346 26.11 13.42 2.00
N PHE A 347 25.95 14.50 2.79
CA PHE A 347 25.00 15.57 2.52
C PHE A 347 25.31 16.89 3.24
N GLY A 348 24.50 17.91 2.98
CA GLY A 348 24.51 19.17 3.72
C GLY A 348 23.78 19.06 5.07
N ARG A 349 24.50 19.07 6.17
CA ARG A 349 23.96 18.91 7.53
C ARG A 349 22.89 19.96 7.83
N GLY A 350 21.74 19.54 8.36
CA GLY A 350 20.63 20.43 8.70
C GLY A 350 19.98 21.10 7.48
N GLY A 351 20.10 20.51 6.28
CA GLY A 351 19.59 21.11 5.04
C GLY A 351 20.48 22.23 4.47
N ALA A 352 21.62 22.51 5.13
CA ALA A 352 22.56 23.49 4.62
C ALA A 352 23.14 23.05 3.26
N PRO A 353 23.37 23.99 2.34
CA PRO A 353 24.03 23.70 1.09
C PRO A 353 25.45 23.15 1.30
N ILE A 354 25.78 22.04 0.60
CA ILE A 354 27.17 21.54 0.56
C ILE A 354 28.06 22.47 -0.25
N THR A 355 29.33 22.59 0.11
CA THR A 355 30.26 23.49 -0.57
C THR A 355 30.62 22.95 -1.95
N PRO A 356 30.43 23.68 -3.05
CA PRO A 356 30.86 23.24 -4.37
C PRO A 356 32.37 23.06 -4.42
N GLY A 357 32.83 22.07 -5.18
CA GLY A 357 34.21 21.97 -5.60
C GLY A 357 34.57 22.98 -6.71
N PRO A 358 35.73 22.85 -7.33
CA PRO A 358 36.15 23.75 -8.43
C PRO A 358 35.11 23.72 -9.57
N ALA A 359 34.83 24.87 -10.19
CA ALA A 359 33.87 24.98 -11.29
C ALA A 359 34.19 24.01 -12.45
N SER A 360 35.48 23.76 -12.70
CA SER A 360 35.95 22.79 -13.70
C SER A 360 35.59 21.33 -13.41
N SER A 361 35.12 21.00 -12.20
CA SER A 361 34.69 19.64 -11.84
C SER A 361 33.23 19.39 -12.21
N PHE A 362 32.47 20.45 -12.56
CA PHE A 362 31.04 20.32 -12.89
C PHE A 362 30.83 20.16 -14.37
N THR A 363 29.95 19.24 -14.73
CA THR A 363 29.44 19.10 -16.10
C THR A 363 27.92 19.17 -16.10
N PHE A 364 27.37 19.74 -17.16
CA PHE A 364 25.94 19.89 -17.38
C PHE A 364 25.59 19.41 -18.80
N ASP A 365 24.37 18.96 -19.00
CA ASP A 365 23.89 18.61 -20.33
C ASP A 365 23.55 19.89 -21.18
N GLU A 366 23.07 19.69 -22.40
CA GLU A 366 22.69 20.77 -23.32
C GLU A 366 21.53 21.65 -22.80
N ASN A 367 20.73 21.13 -21.84
CA ASN A 367 19.64 21.84 -21.19
C ASN A 367 20.09 22.53 -19.88
N GLY A 368 21.36 22.38 -19.49
CA GLY A 368 21.93 22.93 -18.29
C GLY A 368 21.59 22.12 -17.01
N GLU A 369 21.18 20.87 -17.17
CA GLU A 369 20.95 19.94 -16.06
C GLU A 369 22.25 19.27 -15.63
N PHE A 370 22.41 19.06 -14.32
CA PHE A 370 23.60 18.48 -13.71
C PHE A 370 23.90 17.07 -14.26
N GLN A 371 25.16 16.81 -14.58
CA GLN A 371 25.66 15.52 -15.03
C GLN A 371 26.71 14.93 -14.10
N SER A 372 27.70 15.73 -13.70
CA SER A 372 28.71 15.32 -12.73
C SER A 372 29.28 16.52 -11.98
N GLY A 373 29.89 16.28 -10.82
CA GLY A 373 30.55 17.33 -10.07
C GLY A 373 31.15 16.84 -8.76
N THR A 374 31.94 17.72 -8.13
CA THR A 374 32.52 17.47 -6.81
C THR A 374 32.05 18.49 -5.80
N PHE A 375 31.90 18.05 -4.55
CA PHE A 375 31.53 18.88 -3.41
C PHE A 375 32.49 18.65 -2.27
N GLN A 376 32.72 19.67 -1.47
CA GLN A 376 33.72 19.65 -0.39
C GLN A 376 33.06 19.74 0.99
N ASN A 377 33.72 19.15 1.98
CA ASN A 377 33.32 19.24 3.39
C ASN A 377 31.87 18.83 3.62
N VAL A 378 31.43 17.75 2.98
CA VAL A 378 30.11 17.19 3.18
C VAL A 378 30.05 16.49 4.54
N PHE A 379 28.93 16.62 5.22
CA PHE A 379 28.68 15.81 6.42
C PHE A 379 28.37 14.38 6.00
N VAL A 380 29.12 13.40 6.50
CA VAL A 380 28.88 11.99 6.21
C VAL A 380 28.16 11.37 7.40
N GLU A 381 26.91 11.01 7.21
CA GLU A 381 26.11 10.25 8.18
C GLU A 381 26.06 8.78 7.78
N GLY A 382 26.19 7.91 8.77
CA GLY A 382 25.92 6.48 8.64
C GLY A 382 25.03 6.01 9.79
N ASN A 383 24.10 5.13 9.52
CA ASN A 383 23.34 4.49 10.60
C ASN A 383 23.02 3.04 10.26
N THR A 384 22.78 2.28 11.31
CA THR A 384 22.10 0.98 11.21
C THR A 384 20.79 1.08 11.97
N TYR A 385 19.71 0.62 11.33
CA TYR A 385 18.37 0.69 11.92
C TYR A 385 17.65 -0.65 11.86
N ARG A 386 16.71 -0.82 12.77
CA ARG A 386 15.75 -1.91 12.81
C ARG A 386 14.35 -1.32 12.72
N SER A 387 13.51 -1.94 11.89
CA SER A 387 12.08 -1.62 11.79
C SER A 387 11.28 -2.91 11.80
N ASP A 388 10.44 -3.08 12.80
CA ASP A 388 9.59 -4.26 12.99
C ASP A 388 8.13 -3.85 12.97
N ARG A 389 7.31 -4.57 12.19
CA ARG A 389 5.85 -4.43 12.20
C ARG A 389 5.21 -5.77 12.51
N ARG A 390 4.19 -5.75 13.36
CA ARG A 390 3.35 -6.91 13.64
C ARG A 390 1.89 -6.50 13.62
N SER A 391 1.12 -7.12 12.72
CA SER A 391 -0.32 -6.97 12.60
C SER A 391 -1.01 -8.28 12.95
N LYS A 392 -2.15 -8.18 13.62
CA LYS A 392 -3.03 -9.31 13.91
C LYS A 392 -4.46 -8.84 13.66
N THR A 393 -5.20 -9.59 12.86
CA THR A 393 -6.62 -9.32 12.60
C THR A 393 -7.40 -10.61 12.79
N ALA A 394 -8.46 -10.56 13.58
CA ALA A 394 -9.41 -11.65 13.80
C ALA A 394 -10.81 -11.15 13.39
N SER A 395 -11.51 -11.94 12.60
CA SER A 395 -12.90 -11.70 12.21
C SER A 395 -13.77 -12.87 12.64
N TYR A 396 -14.87 -12.55 13.28
CA TYR A 396 -15.90 -13.49 13.69
C TYR A 396 -17.19 -13.09 13.00
N SER A 397 -17.83 -14.00 12.32
CA SER A 397 -19.10 -13.73 11.65
C SER A 397 -20.05 -14.91 11.75
N GLY A 398 -21.32 -14.61 11.68
CA GLY A 398 -22.37 -15.62 11.65
C GLY A 398 -23.64 -15.03 11.12
N GLY A 399 -24.48 -15.86 10.56
CA GLY A 399 -25.74 -15.43 10.00
C GLY A 399 -26.66 -16.57 9.66
N LEU A 400 -27.79 -16.21 9.12
CA LEU A 400 -28.80 -17.14 8.63
C LEU A 400 -29.42 -16.63 7.32
N LYS A 401 -29.78 -17.58 6.46
CA LYS A 401 -30.62 -17.37 5.29
C LYS A 401 -31.88 -18.20 5.48
N PHE A 402 -33.01 -17.55 5.45
CA PHE A 402 -34.31 -18.18 5.63
C PHE A 402 -35.23 -17.85 4.46
N ASN A 403 -35.75 -18.88 3.81
CA ASN A 403 -36.67 -18.79 2.67
C ASN A 403 -38.06 -19.25 3.17
N PRO A 404 -38.89 -18.40 3.80
CA PRO A 404 -40.22 -18.79 4.28
C PRO A 404 -41.15 -19.21 3.14
N THR A 405 -40.94 -18.67 1.95
CA THR A 405 -41.62 -19.10 0.70
C THR A 405 -40.57 -19.19 -0.42
N SER A 406 -40.93 -19.73 -1.57
CA SER A 406 -40.07 -19.74 -2.76
C SER A 406 -39.73 -18.33 -3.27
N GLN A 407 -40.48 -17.31 -2.93
CA GLN A 407 -40.34 -15.94 -3.38
C GLN A 407 -39.62 -15.02 -2.37
N LEU A 408 -39.67 -15.37 -1.08
CA LEU A 408 -39.19 -14.49 -0.01
C LEU A 408 -37.90 -15.07 0.60
N THR A 409 -36.84 -14.31 0.57
CA THR A 409 -35.58 -14.58 1.25
C THR A 409 -35.28 -13.54 2.31
N LEU A 410 -35.02 -13.99 3.53
CA LEU A 410 -34.54 -13.19 4.66
C LEU A 410 -33.10 -13.55 4.94
N THR A 411 -32.19 -12.57 5.00
CA THR A 411 -30.79 -12.79 5.35
C THR A 411 -30.39 -11.90 6.51
N THR A 412 -29.89 -12.52 7.57
CA THR A 412 -29.33 -11.81 8.74
C THR A 412 -27.85 -12.11 8.82
N ASP A 413 -27.00 -11.10 9.03
CA ASP A 413 -25.56 -11.24 9.17
C ASP A 413 -25.06 -10.38 10.33
N VAL A 414 -24.20 -10.94 11.16
CA VAL A 414 -23.53 -10.27 12.28
C VAL A 414 -22.05 -10.54 12.17
N SER A 415 -21.24 -9.50 12.31
CA SER A 415 -19.78 -9.66 12.32
C SER A 415 -19.09 -8.77 13.34
N TYR A 416 -17.95 -9.26 13.83
CA TYR A 416 -17.04 -8.53 14.69
C TYR A 416 -15.61 -8.71 14.18
N VAL A 417 -14.89 -7.60 14.04
CA VAL A 417 -13.49 -7.58 13.63
C VAL A 417 -12.66 -6.90 14.72
N ASP A 418 -11.58 -7.55 15.17
CA ASP A 418 -10.56 -7.00 16.06
C ASP A 418 -9.21 -7.01 15.32
N SER A 419 -8.60 -5.85 15.20
CA SER A 419 -7.29 -5.71 14.56
C SER A 419 -6.33 -4.91 15.43
N ARG A 420 -5.07 -5.36 15.51
CA ARG A 420 -4.01 -4.73 16.30
C ARG A 420 -2.72 -4.71 15.52
N THR A 421 -2.09 -3.55 15.47
CA THR A 421 -0.77 -3.36 14.86
C THR A 421 0.19 -2.74 15.85
N LYS A 422 1.43 -3.21 15.86
CA LYS A 422 2.56 -2.61 16.57
C LYS A 422 3.70 -2.42 15.60
N THR A 423 4.29 -1.21 15.61
CA THR A 423 5.50 -0.89 14.86
C THR A 423 6.55 -0.42 15.84
N GLU A 424 7.80 -0.88 15.68
CA GLU A 424 8.96 -0.49 16.47
C GLU A 424 10.07 -0.09 15.53
N PHE A 425 10.71 1.02 15.79
CA PHE A 425 11.85 1.53 15.05
C PHE A 425 12.97 1.89 16.02
N PHE A 426 14.20 1.51 15.69
CA PHE A 426 15.40 1.87 16.43
C PHE A 426 16.53 2.09 15.46
N ALA A 427 17.33 3.16 15.66
CA ALA A 427 18.54 3.40 14.89
C ALA A 427 19.65 3.94 15.78
N LEU A 428 20.87 3.52 15.48
CA LEU A 428 22.11 4.08 16.03
C LEU A 428 22.88 4.71 14.88
N GLY A 429 23.19 5.99 15.01
CA GLY A 429 23.88 6.78 14.00
C GLY A 429 25.33 7.03 14.34
N VAL A 430 26.17 7.13 13.32
CA VAL A 430 27.56 7.59 13.35
C VAL A 430 27.71 8.71 12.34
N GLY A 431 28.63 9.65 12.56
CA GLY A 431 28.82 10.77 11.62
C GLY A 431 30.21 11.36 11.64
N SER A 432 30.53 12.05 10.54
CA SER A 432 31.81 12.74 10.34
C SER A 432 31.60 14.10 9.67
N ASP A 433 32.22 15.12 10.18
CA ASP A 433 32.36 16.44 9.58
C ASP A 433 33.82 16.77 9.22
N GLN A 434 34.68 15.76 9.24
CA GLN A 434 36.08 15.91 8.85
C GLN A 434 36.19 16.28 7.36
N PRO A 435 37.22 17.08 6.97
CA PRO A 435 37.38 17.50 5.58
C PRO A 435 37.37 16.33 4.60
N ASN A 436 36.53 16.42 3.60
CA ASN A 436 36.35 15.39 2.58
C ASN A 436 35.86 15.98 1.25
N THR A 437 35.85 15.14 0.23
CA THR A 437 35.33 15.46 -1.09
C THR A 437 34.34 14.38 -1.52
N LEU A 438 33.12 14.78 -1.83
CA LEU A 438 32.10 13.96 -2.46
C LEU A 438 32.19 14.14 -3.97
N SER A 439 32.29 13.07 -4.72
CA SER A 439 32.13 13.03 -6.18
C SER A 439 30.81 12.37 -6.56
N VAL A 440 30.11 12.95 -7.52
CA VAL A 440 28.83 12.47 -8.04
C VAL A 440 28.88 12.51 -9.57
N ASP A 441 28.58 11.39 -10.21
CA ASP A 441 28.43 11.27 -11.66
C ASP A 441 27.17 10.47 -11.97
N ILE A 442 26.23 11.10 -12.71
CA ILE A 442 24.93 10.51 -13.09
C ILE A 442 24.82 10.22 -14.59
N THR A 443 25.93 10.31 -15.33
CA THR A 443 25.94 10.08 -16.78
C THR A 443 25.73 8.61 -17.16
N GLY A 444 26.04 7.70 -16.25
CA GLY A 444 25.91 6.26 -16.44
C GLY A 444 24.50 5.71 -16.19
N LYS A 445 24.32 4.39 -16.45
CA LYS A 445 23.08 3.66 -16.12
C LYS A 445 22.79 3.62 -14.62
N LEU A 446 23.82 3.71 -13.81
CA LEU A 446 23.76 3.87 -12.36
C LEU A 446 24.69 5.00 -11.97
N PRO A 447 24.37 5.77 -10.94
CA PRO A 447 25.22 6.84 -10.47
C PRO A 447 26.53 6.26 -9.89
N VAL A 448 27.64 6.94 -10.16
CA VAL A 448 28.92 6.69 -9.51
C VAL A 448 29.08 7.74 -8.44
N ILE A 449 29.22 7.29 -7.21
CA ILE A 449 29.38 8.15 -6.03
C ILE A 449 30.65 7.75 -5.28
N GLY A 450 31.35 8.73 -4.73
CA GLY A 450 32.57 8.49 -3.96
C GLY A 450 32.82 9.56 -2.90
N VAL A 451 33.37 9.16 -1.77
CA VAL A 451 33.82 10.08 -0.72
C VAL A 451 35.29 9.79 -0.41
N THR A 452 36.10 10.81 -0.49
CA THR A 452 37.55 10.75 -0.19
C THR A 452 37.92 11.81 0.85
N GLY A 453 38.72 11.45 1.83
CA GLY A 453 39.27 12.42 2.80
C GLY A 453 40.51 13.12 2.25
N ALA A 454 40.88 14.25 2.81
CA ALA A 454 42.10 14.95 2.47
C ALA A 454 43.33 14.06 2.77
N GLY A 455 43.91 13.49 1.71
CA GLY A 455 45.11 12.65 1.82
C GLY A 455 44.91 11.19 2.29
N SER A 456 43.62 10.72 2.41
CA SER A 456 43.32 9.36 2.87
C SER A 456 42.23 8.68 2.03
N PRO A 457 42.57 7.65 1.25
CA PRO A 457 41.59 6.84 0.55
C PRO A 457 40.74 5.98 1.50
N SER A 458 41.18 5.81 2.76
CA SER A 458 40.47 5.03 3.80
C SER A 458 39.54 5.89 4.68
N PHE A 459 39.18 7.10 4.26
CA PHE A 459 38.38 8.03 5.03
C PHE A 459 37.13 7.39 5.66
N LEU A 460 36.34 6.65 4.89
CA LEU A 460 35.10 6.01 5.33
C LEU A 460 35.29 4.83 6.29
N THR A 461 36.49 4.31 6.41
CA THR A 461 36.79 3.13 7.26
C THR A 461 37.73 3.43 8.44
N ASP A 462 38.18 4.68 8.57
CA ASP A 462 38.99 5.11 9.69
C ASP A 462 38.12 5.60 10.86
N PRO A 463 38.09 4.91 12.01
CA PRO A 463 37.28 5.29 13.13
C PRO A 463 37.69 6.63 13.76
N ALA A 464 38.86 7.14 13.49
CA ALA A 464 39.27 8.46 13.95
C ALA A 464 38.52 9.61 13.27
N ASN A 465 37.97 9.37 12.09
CA ASN A 465 37.17 10.37 11.37
C ASN A 465 35.72 10.45 11.84
N PHE A 466 35.22 9.48 12.64
CA PHE A 466 33.82 9.35 12.97
C PHE A 466 33.56 9.42 14.48
N SER A 467 32.35 9.88 14.80
CA SER A 467 31.80 9.88 16.17
C SER A 467 30.38 9.29 16.15
N TYR A 468 29.90 8.82 17.31
CA TYR A 468 28.49 8.50 17.48
C TYR A 468 27.66 9.75 17.31
N LEU A 469 26.53 9.63 16.63
CA LEU A 469 25.71 10.77 16.23
C LEU A 469 24.42 10.87 17.03
N TYR A 470 23.66 9.77 17.08
CA TYR A 470 22.36 9.74 17.77
C TYR A 470 21.87 8.32 18.04
N ILE A 471 20.94 8.22 18.96
CA ILE A 471 19.99 7.11 19.04
C ILE A 471 18.61 7.64 18.67
N LEU A 472 17.93 6.96 17.72
CA LEU A 472 16.53 7.16 17.40
C LEU A 472 15.73 5.96 17.90
N ASP A 473 14.67 6.20 18.66
CA ASP A 473 13.84 5.16 19.23
C ASP A 473 12.36 5.56 19.12
N SER A 474 11.55 4.72 18.53
CA SER A 474 10.14 5.01 18.32
C SER A 474 9.31 3.73 18.32
N SER A 475 8.10 3.81 18.82
CA SER A 475 7.14 2.72 18.71
C SER A 475 5.73 3.28 18.57
N SER A 476 4.89 2.64 17.77
CA SER A 476 3.48 2.96 17.65
C SER A 476 2.64 1.71 17.83
N ARG A 477 1.42 1.88 18.32
CA ARG A 477 0.44 0.81 18.39
C ARG A 477 -0.93 1.31 17.98
N SER A 478 -1.67 0.47 17.29
CA SER A 478 -3.02 0.75 16.84
C SER A 478 -3.93 -0.41 17.20
N HIS A 479 -5.15 -0.08 17.57
CA HIS A 479 -6.21 -1.05 17.84
C HIS A 479 -7.50 -0.54 17.23
N ASN A 480 -8.02 -1.29 16.27
CA ASN A 480 -9.30 -1.00 15.63
C ASN A 480 -10.24 -2.19 15.84
N ASP A 481 -11.46 -1.91 16.28
CA ASP A 481 -12.51 -2.93 16.41
C ASP A 481 -13.82 -2.43 15.79
N GLN A 482 -14.61 -3.38 15.25
CA GLN A 482 -15.88 -3.05 14.62
C GLN A 482 -16.92 -4.14 14.82
N TRP A 483 -18.13 -3.73 15.22
CA TRP A 483 -19.34 -4.50 15.12
C TRP A 483 -20.15 -4.10 13.90
N SER A 484 -20.79 -5.10 13.27
CA SER A 484 -21.71 -4.90 12.16
C SER A 484 -22.89 -5.84 12.28
N VAL A 485 -24.09 -5.29 12.07
CA VAL A 485 -25.35 -6.06 11.97
C VAL A 485 -26.05 -5.64 10.70
N ARG A 486 -26.52 -6.61 9.93
CA ARG A 486 -27.23 -6.40 8.67
C ARG A 486 -28.45 -7.31 8.60
N GLN A 487 -29.55 -6.76 8.05
CA GLN A 487 -30.76 -7.48 7.72
C GLN A 487 -31.19 -7.12 6.31
N ASP A 488 -31.38 -8.14 5.48
CA ASP A 488 -31.86 -8.02 4.11
C ASP A 488 -33.16 -8.81 3.93
N VAL A 489 -34.00 -8.28 3.06
CA VAL A 489 -35.25 -8.90 2.60
C VAL A 489 -35.24 -8.82 1.09
N GLU A 490 -35.37 -9.96 0.41
CA GLU A 490 -35.49 -10.03 -1.04
C GLU A 490 -36.78 -10.75 -1.40
N TYR A 491 -37.58 -10.14 -2.28
CA TYR A 491 -38.81 -10.68 -2.80
C TYR A 491 -38.70 -10.87 -4.32
N GLU A 492 -38.78 -12.10 -4.78
CA GLU A 492 -38.86 -12.46 -6.21
C GLU A 492 -40.31 -12.34 -6.71
N THR A 493 -40.52 -11.67 -7.84
CA THR A 493 -41.86 -11.47 -8.40
C THR A 493 -42.19 -12.55 -9.42
N ASP A 494 -43.47 -12.95 -9.52
CA ASP A 494 -43.94 -13.96 -10.46
C ASP A 494 -44.08 -13.44 -11.91
N GLY A 495 -43.01 -12.84 -12.43
CA GLY A 495 -43.01 -12.26 -13.78
C GLY A 495 -43.30 -10.75 -13.79
N GLY A 496 -43.27 -10.17 -15.00
CA GLY A 496 -43.41 -8.73 -15.22
C GLY A 496 -42.03 -8.05 -15.43
N PHE A 497 -42.02 -6.74 -15.45
CA PHE A 497 -40.84 -5.94 -15.70
C PHE A 497 -39.81 -6.05 -14.56
N PHE A 498 -40.27 -5.97 -13.34
CA PHE A 498 -39.44 -6.19 -12.16
C PHE A 498 -39.37 -7.68 -11.83
N THR A 499 -38.17 -8.21 -11.67
CA THR A 499 -37.92 -9.63 -11.37
C THR A 499 -37.65 -9.88 -9.89
N SER A 500 -37.08 -8.90 -9.18
CA SER A 500 -36.97 -8.91 -7.72
C SER A 500 -36.86 -7.53 -7.14
N ILE A 501 -37.24 -7.40 -5.87
CA ILE A 501 -37.04 -6.20 -5.05
C ILE A 501 -36.31 -6.64 -3.79
N LYS A 502 -35.17 -6.01 -3.52
CA LYS A 502 -34.34 -6.23 -2.34
C LYS A 502 -34.25 -4.95 -1.52
N ALA A 503 -34.45 -5.05 -0.25
CA ALA A 503 -34.24 -3.96 0.69
C ALA A 503 -33.41 -4.44 1.88
N GLY A 504 -32.61 -3.56 2.45
CA GLY A 504 -31.81 -3.93 3.60
C GLY A 504 -31.42 -2.73 4.46
N VAL A 505 -31.11 -3.03 5.70
CA VAL A 505 -30.56 -2.08 6.67
C VAL A 505 -29.29 -2.63 7.28
N ARG A 506 -28.37 -1.72 7.57
CA ARG A 506 -27.09 -2.06 8.20
C ARG A 506 -26.70 -1.03 9.24
N TYR A 507 -26.25 -1.51 10.39
CA TYR A 507 -25.65 -0.71 11.44
C TYR A 507 -24.22 -1.15 11.69
N THR A 508 -23.29 -0.18 11.86
CA THR A 508 -21.93 -0.46 12.29
C THR A 508 -21.48 0.50 13.38
N LYS A 509 -20.63 -0.01 14.26
CA LYS A 509 -19.90 0.79 15.22
C LYS A 509 -18.43 0.36 15.18
N LEU A 510 -17.58 1.29 14.78
CA LEU A 510 -16.12 1.13 14.70
C LEU A 510 -15.48 2.03 15.75
N ASN A 511 -14.41 1.52 16.39
CA ASN A 511 -13.48 2.30 17.19
C ASN A 511 -12.08 2.11 16.62
N ALA A 512 -11.35 3.18 16.40
CA ALA A 512 -9.97 3.16 15.93
C ALA A 512 -9.12 4.01 16.87
N VAL A 513 -8.15 3.37 17.51
CA VAL A 513 -7.23 3.99 18.45
C VAL A 513 -5.82 3.88 17.91
N VAL A 514 -5.14 5.01 17.76
CA VAL A 514 -3.73 5.07 17.40
C VAL A 514 -2.97 5.76 18.51
N GLU A 515 -1.92 5.12 19.00
CA GLU A 515 -1.03 5.65 20.04
C GLU A 515 0.39 5.73 19.49
N ASN A 516 0.86 6.95 19.31
CA ASN A 516 2.21 7.25 18.92
C ASN A 516 3.01 7.70 20.16
N PRO A 517 4.24 7.22 20.33
CA PRO A 517 5.08 7.67 21.43
C PRO A 517 5.60 9.08 21.15
N VAL A 518 6.15 9.71 22.18
CA VAL A 518 7.15 10.74 21.94
C VAL A 518 8.32 10.09 21.25
N PHE A 519 8.74 10.66 20.15
CA PHE A 519 9.93 10.23 19.44
C PHE A 519 11.15 10.40 20.34
N GLY A 520 11.79 9.27 20.69
CA GLY A 520 13.01 9.25 21.48
C GLY A 520 14.21 9.58 20.61
N TYR A 521 14.77 10.78 20.78
CA TYR A 521 16.04 11.20 20.19
C TYR A 521 17.06 11.46 21.28
N VAL A 522 18.19 10.78 21.21
CA VAL A 522 19.32 11.01 22.08
C VAL A 522 20.48 11.49 21.23
N ASP A 523 20.88 12.73 21.44
CA ASP A 523 22.01 13.33 20.72
C ASP A 523 23.32 12.86 21.37
N LEU A 524 24.20 12.29 20.57
CA LEU A 524 25.53 11.81 20.97
C LEU A 524 26.65 12.68 20.37
N PHE A 525 26.27 13.77 19.67
CA PHE A 525 27.20 14.57 18.88
C PHE A 525 27.04 16.06 19.16
N ASP A 526 28.06 16.63 19.79
CA ASP A 526 28.30 18.07 19.90
C ASP A 526 27.17 18.90 20.55
N THR A 527 26.71 18.46 21.70
CA THR A 527 25.84 19.31 22.53
C THR A 527 26.67 20.05 23.60
N PRO A 528 26.21 21.20 24.13
CA PRO A 528 26.86 21.88 25.25
C PRO A 528 27.05 21.00 26.50
N ARG A 529 26.38 19.87 26.57
CA ARG A 529 26.43 18.93 27.70
C ARG A 529 27.19 17.64 27.39
N VAL A 530 27.36 17.31 26.14
CA VAL A 530 27.95 16.03 25.70
C VAL A 530 28.96 16.36 24.61
N PRO A 531 30.28 16.29 24.93
CA PRO A 531 31.32 16.40 23.91
C PRO A 531 31.18 15.25 22.93
N ARG A 532 31.66 15.43 21.71
CA ARG A 532 31.72 14.36 20.69
C ARG A 532 32.24 13.06 21.28
N THR A 533 31.51 11.97 21.05
CA THR A 533 31.92 10.64 21.46
C THR A 533 32.59 9.93 20.27
N PRO A 534 33.92 9.88 20.21
CA PRO A 534 34.58 9.17 19.13
C PRO A 534 34.23 7.68 19.14
N LEU A 535 34.22 7.04 18.01
CA LEU A 535 33.89 5.62 17.93
C LEU A 535 34.79 4.75 18.83
N SER A 536 36.05 5.12 18.98
CA SER A 536 37.01 4.42 19.85
C SER A 536 36.62 4.37 21.32
N ALA A 537 35.74 5.32 21.77
CA ALA A 537 35.33 5.37 23.17
C ALA A 537 34.38 4.22 23.55
N ILE A 538 33.64 3.67 22.57
CA ILE A 538 32.66 2.60 22.79
C ILE A 538 32.95 1.51 21.72
N PRO A 539 33.95 0.70 21.84
CA PRO A 539 34.30 -0.34 20.89
C PRO A 539 33.21 -1.43 20.84
N GLY A 540 33.05 -2.06 19.68
CA GLY A 540 32.05 -3.11 19.44
C GLY A 540 30.70 -2.60 18.88
N TYR A 541 30.50 -1.28 18.84
CA TYR A 541 29.32 -0.65 18.28
C TYR A 541 29.55 -0.01 16.91
N TYR A 542 30.66 -0.32 16.26
CA TYR A 542 30.96 0.04 14.87
C TYR A 542 31.81 -1.05 14.22
N ASN A 543 31.59 -1.29 12.94
CA ASN A 543 32.43 -2.16 12.11
C ASN A 543 32.49 -1.61 10.68
N PRO A 544 33.60 -1.83 9.95
CA PRO A 544 33.60 -1.63 8.51
C PRO A 544 32.70 -2.69 7.88
N VAL A 545 31.73 -2.26 7.09
CA VAL A 545 30.83 -3.15 6.35
C VAL A 545 31.27 -3.19 4.90
N PRO A 546 31.78 -4.34 4.40
CA PRO A 546 31.98 -4.53 2.99
C PRO A 546 30.66 -4.70 2.30
N VAL A 547 30.41 -3.91 1.28
CA VAL A 547 29.20 -4.04 0.47
C VAL A 547 29.39 -5.17 -0.54
N LYS A 548 29.06 -6.40 -0.13
CA LYS A 548 29.17 -7.57 -1.00
C LYS A 548 28.00 -7.61 -1.98
N ASN A 549 28.31 -7.83 -3.27
CA ASN A 549 27.32 -8.05 -4.31
C ASN A 549 26.25 -6.94 -4.39
N PHE A 550 26.63 -5.68 -4.16
CA PHE A 550 25.76 -4.53 -4.22
C PHE A 550 25.25 -4.34 -5.64
N PHE A 551 23.92 -4.19 -5.81
CA PHE A 551 23.26 -4.24 -7.13
C PHE A 551 23.67 -5.47 -7.98
N ARG A 552 23.95 -6.61 -7.35
CA ARG A 552 24.53 -7.83 -7.98
C ARG A 552 25.89 -7.60 -8.64
N GLY A 553 26.62 -6.58 -8.22
CA GLY A 553 27.92 -6.19 -8.76
C GLY A 553 27.85 -5.09 -9.83
N ASP A 554 26.65 -4.62 -10.20
CA ASP A 554 26.47 -3.57 -11.22
C ASP A 554 26.84 -2.18 -10.71
N ALA A 555 26.88 -1.96 -9.38
CA ALA A 555 27.27 -0.70 -8.76
C ALA A 555 28.34 -0.91 -7.69
N ALA A 556 29.37 -0.07 -7.68
CA ALA A 556 30.39 -0.08 -6.65
C ALA A 556 29.91 0.55 -5.33
N GLY A 557 28.97 1.50 -5.39
CA GLY A 557 28.53 2.29 -4.25
C GLY A 557 29.70 3.08 -3.63
N LEU A 558 29.60 3.34 -2.31
CA LEU A 558 30.62 4.03 -1.52
C LEU A 558 31.76 3.12 -1.06
N GLY A 559 31.76 1.84 -1.44
CA GLY A 559 32.73 0.85 -0.97
C GLY A 559 32.48 0.44 0.49
N SER A 560 33.56 0.21 1.26
CA SER A 560 33.47 -0.09 2.69
C SER A 560 33.34 1.18 3.52
N PHE A 561 32.53 1.15 4.55
CA PHE A 561 32.31 2.28 5.49
C PHE A 561 31.96 1.78 6.88
N LEU A 562 32.12 2.66 7.88
CA LEU A 562 31.83 2.36 9.28
C LEU A 562 30.37 2.63 9.60
N ILE A 563 29.69 1.62 10.15
CA ILE A 563 28.33 1.73 10.72
C ILE A 563 28.20 0.80 11.94
N PRO A 564 27.17 0.99 12.78
CA PRO A 564 26.86 0.04 13.84
C PRO A 564 26.57 -1.36 13.27
N PRO A 565 27.08 -2.43 13.88
CA PRO A 565 26.87 -3.79 13.37
C PRO A 565 25.40 -4.22 13.36
N PHE A 566 24.99 -4.95 12.34
CA PHE A 566 23.62 -5.47 12.23
C PHE A 566 23.22 -6.33 13.44
N ASP A 567 24.12 -7.17 13.93
CA ASP A 567 23.85 -8.08 15.04
C ASP A 567 23.60 -7.33 16.35
N VAL A 568 24.25 -6.21 16.56
CA VAL A 568 24.02 -5.32 17.71
C VAL A 568 22.59 -4.77 17.65
N ILE A 569 22.15 -4.25 16.50
CA ILE A 569 20.84 -3.63 16.31
C ILE A 569 19.71 -4.68 16.22
N ARG A 570 20.01 -5.90 15.76
CA ARG A 570 19.07 -7.03 15.81
C ARG A 570 18.91 -7.61 17.19
N GLY A 571 19.94 -7.48 18.02
CA GLY A 571 20.03 -8.08 19.34
C GLY A 571 19.18 -7.39 20.40
N ASP A 572 19.73 -7.31 21.60
CA ASP A 572 19.08 -6.65 22.74
C ASP A 572 19.24 -5.13 22.68
N LEU A 573 18.18 -4.45 22.27
CA LEU A 573 18.17 -2.98 22.22
C LEU A 573 18.30 -2.33 23.60
N ASN A 574 17.91 -3.03 24.68
CA ASN A 574 18.14 -2.50 26.03
C ASN A 574 19.62 -2.48 26.39
N ALA A 575 20.38 -3.48 25.97
CA ALA A 575 21.83 -3.47 26.11
C ALA A 575 22.46 -2.28 25.36
N VAL A 576 21.98 -2.00 24.13
CA VAL A 576 22.42 -0.80 23.39
C VAL A 576 22.11 0.47 24.17
N ARG A 577 20.87 0.67 24.62
CA ARG A 577 20.46 1.85 25.42
C ARG A 577 21.31 2.00 26.68
N GLN A 578 21.58 0.90 27.38
CA GLN A 578 22.39 0.92 28.62
C GLN A 578 23.84 1.31 28.35
N THR A 579 24.42 0.86 27.25
CA THR A 579 25.78 1.26 26.84
C THR A 579 25.90 2.77 26.66
N PHE A 580 24.85 3.41 26.18
CA PHE A 580 24.79 4.86 25.99
C PHE A 580 24.04 5.58 27.13
N ALA A 581 23.84 4.95 28.28
CA ALA A 581 23.01 5.48 29.37
C ALA A 581 23.43 6.90 29.83
N SER A 582 24.75 7.18 29.89
CA SER A 582 25.29 8.48 30.32
C SER A 582 24.84 9.66 29.43
N TYR A 583 24.41 9.41 28.21
CA TYR A 583 23.94 10.42 27.26
C TYR A 583 22.44 10.72 27.39
N TYR A 584 21.67 9.84 28.06
CA TYR A 584 20.28 10.10 28.36
C TYR A 584 20.13 11.19 29.44
N PRO A 585 19.02 11.93 29.44
CA PRO A 585 18.77 12.90 30.47
C PRO A 585 18.89 12.29 31.89
N ASN A 586 19.71 12.89 32.75
CA ASN A 586 20.02 12.44 34.11
C ASN A 586 20.65 11.01 34.20
N GLY A 587 21.25 10.49 33.09
CA GLY A 587 21.81 9.15 33.04
C GLY A 587 20.75 8.03 33.11
N GLN A 588 19.49 8.34 32.94
CA GLN A 588 18.40 7.39 32.97
C GLN A 588 17.94 7.02 31.57
N VAL A 589 18.13 5.77 31.21
CA VAL A 589 17.64 5.24 29.93
C VAL A 589 16.12 5.33 29.89
N ALA A 590 15.61 6.05 28.91
CA ALA A 590 14.20 6.16 28.64
C ALA A 590 13.84 5.37 27.38
N VAL A 591 12.88 4.49 27.50
CA VAL A 591 12.17 3.88 26.35
C VAL A 591 11.02 4.80 25.98
N PRO A 592 10.73 5.04 24.69
CA PRO A 592 9.62 5.90 24.30
C PRO A 592 8.30 5.48 24.96
N GLU A 593 7.66 6.41 25.65
CA GLU A 593 6.39 6.19 26.31
C GLU A 593 5.25 6.78 25.48
N TYR A 594 4.07 6.15 25.57
CA TYR A 594 2.87 6.66 24.91
C TYR A 594 2.29 7.81 25.72
N LEU A 595 2.33 9.01 25.15
CA LEU A 595 1.78 10.19 25.79
C LEU A 595 0.32 10.41 25.33
N PRO A 596 -0.51 11.05 26.16
CA PRO A 596 -1.86 11.45 25.77
C PRO A 596 -1.89 12.25 24.46
N THR A 597 -0.94 13.15 24.24
CA THR A 597 -0.81 13.96 23.01
C THR A 597 -0.43 13.15 21.76
N GLY A 598 0.04 11.91 21.89
CA GLY A 598 0.27 10.98 20.79
C GLY A 598 -0.91 10.07 20.50
N ARG A 599 -2.03 10.21 21.28
CA ARG A 599 -3.20 9.34 21.16
C ARG A 599 -4.30 10.02 20.36
N ASN A 600 -4.82 9.29 19.36
CA ASN A 600 -5.95 9.67 18.53
C ASN A 600 -7.01 8.56 18.62
N ASP A 601 -8.21 8.90 19.10
CA ASP A 601 -9.34 8.01 19.24
C ASP A 601 -10.45 8.44 18.27
N VAL A 602 -10.81 7.60 17.32
CA VAL A 602 -11.90 7.84 16.38
C VAL A 602 -12.97 6.78 16.59
N SER A 603 -14.19 7.21 16.90
CA SER A 603 -15.36 6.35 16.95
C SER A 603 -16.31 6.75 15.82
N GLU A 604 -16.67 5.77 14.97
CA GLU A 604 -17.57 6.00 13.85
C GLU A 604 -18.77 5.08 13.92
N GLN A 605 -19.97 5.66 13.83
CA GLN A 605 -21.21 4.93 13.75
C GLN A 605 -21.84 5.20 12.38
N THR A 606 -22.29 4.14 11.70
CA THR A 606 -23.04 4.29 10.46
C THR A 606 -24.35 3.54 10.55
N ILE A 607 -25.40 4.14 10.04
CA ILE A 607 -26.66 3.48 9.76
C ILE A 607 -27.00 3.72 8.30
N GLY A 608 -27.16 2.65 7.54
CA GLY A 608 -27.48 2.69 6.11
C GLY A 608 -28.68 1.84 5.79
N GLY A 609 -29.56 2.37 4.95
CA GLY A 609 -30.64 1.64 4.34
C GLY A 609 -30.54 1.68 2.83
N TYR A 610 -30.99 0.65 2.17
CA TYR A 610 -31.01 0.60 0.71
C TYR A 610 -32.22 -0.16 0.19
N TRP A 611 -32.55 0.10 -1.06
CA TRP A 611 -33.39 -0.76 -1.86
C TRP A 611 -32.83 -0.89 -3.28
N VAL A 612 -33.05 -2.04 -3.89
CA VAL A 612 -32.67 -2.37 -5.26
C VAL A 612 -33.84 -3.10 -5.91
N ALA A 613 -34.25 -2.65 -7.08
CA ALA A 613 -35.17 -3.37 -7.94
C ALA A 613 -34.39 -3.96 -9.12
N ARG A 614 -34.48 -5.25 -9.35
CA ARG A 614 -34.00 -5.91 -10.56
C ARG A 614 -35.10 -5.94 -11.59
N PHE A 615 -34.75 -5.71 -12.83
CA PHE A 615 -35.69 -5.66 -13.92
C PHE A 615 -35.18 -6.43 -15.13
N LYS A 616 -36.11 -6.95 -15.93
CA LYS A 616 -35.84 -7.61 -17.21
C LYS A 616 -36.93 -7.25 -18.21
N SER A 617 -36.54 -7.08 -19.47
CA SER A 617 -37.47 -6.85 -20.58
C SER A 617 -37.04 -7.69 -21.77
N GLU A 618 -37.99 -8.38 -22.39
CA GLU A 618 -37.79 -9.25 -23.57
C GLU A 618 -38.35 -8.63 -24.83
N THR A 619 -38.23 -7.34 -25.00
CA THR A 619 -38.62 -6.61 -26.21
C THR A 619 -37.66 -6.85 -27.36
N ILE A 620 -37.87 -6.16 -28.51
CA ILE A 620 -36.99 -6.28 -29.71
C ILE A 620 -35.50 -6.09 -29.36
N LEU A 621 -35.19 -5.24 -28.38
CA LEU A 621 -33.85 -5.13 -27.76
C LEU A 621 -33.97 -5.59 -26.30
N PRO A 622 -33.70 -6.88 -26.00
CA PRO A 622 -33.79 -7.37 -24.63
C PRO A 622 -32.78 -6.67 -23.73
N PHE A 623 -33.16 -6.41 -22.50
CA PHE A 623 -32.26 -5.86 -21.47
C PHE A 623 -32.66 -6.32 -20.07
N ASP A 624 -31.70 -6.40 -19.20
CA ASP A 624 -31.87 -6.61 -17.78
C ASP A 624 -30.96 -5.66 -16.97
N GLY A 625 -31.21 -5.56 -15.68
CA GLY A 625 -30.39 -4.70 -14.85
C GLY A 625 -30.90 -4.51 -13.45
N ASN A 626 -30.35 -3.53 -12.78
CA ASN A 626 -30.80 -3.10 -11.46
C ASN A 626 -30.78 -1.57 -11.34
N LEU A 627 -31.73 -1.08 -10.57
CA LEU A 627 -31.87 0.31 -10.17
C LEU A 627 -32.03 0.34 -8.66
N GLY A 628 -31.32 1.23 -7.98
CA GLY A 628 -31.45 1.32 -6.54
C GLY A 628 -30.92 2.62 -5.96
N VAL A 629 -31.16 2.79 -4.67
CA VAL A 629 -30.63 3.90 -3.89
C VAL A 629 -30.18 3.40 -2.52
N ARG A 630 -29.05 3.89 -2.07
CA ARG A 630 -28.54 3.70 -0.72
C ARG A 630 -28.49 5.04 0.00
N ILE A 631 -28.99 5.10 1.22
CA ILE A 631 -28.94 6.27 2.08
C ILE A 631 -28.16 5.89 3.33
N VAL A 632 -27.11 6.66 3.63
CA VAL A 632 -26.21 6.38 4.76
C VAL A 632 -26.04 7.62 5.60
N ASN A 633 -26.30 7.51 6.90
CA ASN A 633 -25.90 8.49 7.89
C ASN A 633 -24.63 8.02 8.58
N THR A 634 -23.64 8.89 8.67
CA THR A 634 -22.37 8.65 9.35
C THR A 634 -22.21 9.67 10.46
N LYS A 635 -21.91 9.20 11.67
CA LYS A 635 -21.55 10.01 12.83
C LYS A 635 -20.16 9.63 13.28
N THR A 636 -19.22 10.58 13.25
CA THR A 636 -17.83 10.40 13.66
C THR A 636 -17.56 11.26 14.88
N ASN A 637 -17.00 10.66 15.91
CA ASN A 637 -16.48 11.32 17.08
C ASN A 637 -14.96 11.15 17.10
N VAL A 638 -14.23 12.25 17.23
CA VAL A 638 -12.76 12.27 17.29
C VAL A 638 -12.35 12.85 18.63
N ALA A 639 -11.66 12.04 19.43
CA ALA A 639 -11.14 12.43 20.74
C ALA A 639 -9.61 12.36 20.73
N GLY A 640 -8.98 13.30 21.41
CA GLY A 640 -7.53 13.41 21.53
C GLY A 640 -7.15 14.41 22.63
N PHE A 641 -5.91 14.85 22.61
CA PHE A 641 -5.40 15.77 23.61
C PHE A 641 -4.59 16.87 22.94
N GLN A 642 -4.73 18.08 23.46
CA GLN A 642 -3.94 19.23 23.03
C GLN A 642 -3.19 19.82 24.22
N THR A 643 -1.94 20.21 24.00
CA THR A 643 -1.16 20.98 24.97
C THR A 643 -1.03 22.41 24.46
N PRO A 644 -1.79 23.38 25.00
CA PRO A 644 -1.62 24.78 24.68
C PRO A 644 -0.23 25.26 25.06
N SER A 645 0.23 26.35 24.44
CA SER A 645 1.53 26.93 24.74
C SER A 645 1.62 27.35 26.21
N GLY A 646 2.47 26.66 27.00
CA GLY A 646 2.67 26.93 28.43
C GLY A 646 1.53 26.48 29.35
N GLY A 647 0.50 25.80 28.82
CA GLY A 647 -0.64 25.29 29.58
C GLY A 647 -0.63 23.78 29.84
N PRO A 648 -1.55 23.27 30.63
CA PRO A 648 -1.74 21.82 30.83
C PRO A 648 -2.30 21.18 29.58
N THR A 649 -2.04 19.87 29.41
CA THR A 649 -2.68 19.05 28.38
C THR A 649 -4.17 18.93 28.68
N ILE A 650 -5.01 19.30 27.71
CA ILE A 650 -6.48 19.26 27.81
C ILE A 650 -7.06 18.26 26.81
N PRO A 651 -8.14 17.55 27.16
CA PRO A 651 -8.84 16.66 26.22
C PRO A 651 -9.61 17.49 25.18
N ILE A 652 -9.66 16.98 23.96
CA ILE A 652 -10.49 17.48 22.87
C ILE A 652 -11.44 16.37 22.45
N ASP A 653 -12.69 16.72 22.23
CA ASP A 653 -13.73 15.82 21.74
C ASP A 653 -14.58 16.58 20.70
N GLN A 654 -14.59 16.09 19.45
CA GLN A 654 -15.30 16.72 18.34
C GLN A 654 -16.18 15.67 17.62
N THR A 655 -17.41 16.04 17.37
CA THR A 655 -18.39 15.18 16.66
C THR A 655 -18.78 15.83 15.36
N ASN A 656 -18.73 15.05 14.29
CA ASN A 656 -19.24 15.42 12.97
C ASN A 656 -20.31 14.40 12.51
N SER A 657 -21.28 14.85 11.74
CA SER A 657 -22.33 13.95 11.19
C SER A 657 -22.79 14.44 9.82
N TYR A 658 -23.00 13.48 8.92
CA TYR A 658 -23.52 13.77 7.58
C TYR A 658 -24.32 12.61 7.03
N THR A 659 -25.21 12.92 6.08
CA THR A 659 -26.00 11.94 5.32
C THR A 659 -25.61 11.98 3.85
N SER A 660 -25.52 10.82 3.23
CA SER A 660 -25.23 10.66 1.81
C SER A 660 -26.29 9.82 1.12
N VAL A 661 -26.69 10.25 -0.08
CA VAL A 661 -27.65 9.58 -0.95
C VAL A 661 -26.93 9.12 -2.21
N LEU A 662 -26.92 7.82 -2.46
CA LEU A 662 -26.11 7.13 -3.45
C LEU A 662 -27.00 6.31 -4.40
N PRO A 663 -27.55 6.94 -5.45
CA PRO A 663 -28.30 6.23 -6.48
C PRO A 663 -27.34 5.42 -7.37
N SER A 664 -27.84 4.32 -7.92
CA SER A 664 -27.14 3.47 -8.89
C SER A 664 -28.09 2.88 -9.92
N LEU A 665 -27.59 2.76 -11.14
CA LEU A 665 -28.28 2.12 -12.27
C LEU A 665 -27.25 1.28 -13.03
N ASN A 666 -27.58 0.00 -13.26
CA ASN A 666 -26.83 -0.89 -14.13
C ASN A 666 -27.79 -1.51 -15.12
N ILE A 667 -27.44 -1.50 -16.39
CA ILE A 667 -28.23 -2.09 -17.48
C ILE A 667 -27.31 -2.96 -18.31
N ARG A 668 -27.78 -4.18 -18.63
CA ARG A 668 -27.12 -5.11 -19.54
C ARG A 668 -28.06 -5.36 -20.73
N PHE A 669 -27.52 -5.24 -21.93
CA PHE A 669 -28.16 -5.53 -23.19
C PHE A 669 -27.48 -6.78 -23.78
N PRO A 670 -28.09 -7.99 -23.69
CA PRO A 670 -27.61 -9.15 -24.39
C PRO A 670 -28.01 -9.02 -25.88
N ILE A 671 -27.09 -8.45 -26.69
CA ILE A 671 -27.33 -8.19 -28.12
C ILE A 671 -27.43 -9.51 -28.90
N THR A 672 -26.60 -10.50 -28.52
CA THR A 672 -26.67 -11.90 -28.94
C THR A 672 -26.38 -12.81 -27.75
N GLU A 673 -26.46 -14.11 -27.92
CA GLU A 673 -26.04 -15.07 -26.89
C GLU A 673 -24.60 -14.90 -26.43
N THR A 674 -23.72 -14.36 -27.28
CA THR A 674 -22.31 -14.20 -27.01
C THR A 674 -21.86 -12.78 -26.88
N LEU A 675 -22.69 -11.81 -27.20
CA LEU A 675 -22.35 -10.38 -27.24
C LEU A 675 -23.28 -9.57 -26.33
N GLN A 676 -22.71 -8.80 -25.44
CA GLN A 676 -23.45 -7.90 -24.54
C GLN A 676 -22.82 -6.52 -24.40
N LEU A 677 -23.68 -5.53 -24.18
CA LEU A 677 -23.31 -4.16 -23.81
C LEU A 677 -23.79 -3.90 -22.40
N ARG A 678 -22.97 -3.23 -21.59
CA ARG A 678 -23.33 -2.77 -20.25
C ARG A 678 -23.22 -1.28 -20.14
N LEU A 679 -24.17 -0.68 -19.45
CA LEU A 679 -24.16 0.72 -19.07
C LEU A 679 -24.32 0.82 -17.55
N ALA A 680 -23.52 1.63 -16.89
CA ALA A 680 -23.65 1.86 -15.46
C ALA A 680 -23.49 3.34 -15.13
N ALA A 681 -24.34 3.82 -14.23
CA ALA A 681 -24.27 5.17 -13.68
C ALA A 681 -24.47 5.11 -12.16
N SER A 682 -23.62 5.79 -11.40
CA SER A 682 -23.71 5.75 -9.93
C SER A 682 -23.09 6.96 -9.27
N LYS A 683 -23.49 7.18 -8.01
CA LYS A 683 -22.79 8.07 -7.08
C LYS A 683 -22.07 7.24 -6.02
N GLY A 684 -20.79 7.54 -5.82
CA GLY A 684 -19.97 6.91 -4.79
C GLY A 684 -19.45 7.92 -3.78
N LEU A 685 -19.02 7.43 -2.64
CA LEU A 685 -18.28 8.22 -1.65
C LEU A 685 -17.11 7.43 -1.08
N THR A 686 -16.16 8.14 -0.48
CA THR A 686 -15.14 7.58 0.40
C THR A 686 -14.89 8.51 1.58
N ARG A 687 -14.81 7.96 2.79
CA ARG A 687 -14.59 8.72 4.02
C ARG A 687 -13.11 9.06 4.20
N PRO A 688 -12.77 10.19 4.87
CA PRO A 688 -11.40 10.52 5.22
C PRO A 688 -10.76 9.46 6.12
N ASP A 689 -9.46 9.27 6.01
CA ASP A 689 -8.69 8.41 6.91
C ASP A 689 -8.65 8.97 8.34
N TYR A 690 -8.39 8.11 9.33
CA TYR A 690 -8.43 8.47 10.75
C TYR A 690 -7.35 9.48 11.12
N ASN A 691 -6.15 9.39 10.53
CA ASN A 691 -5.08 10.35 10.75
C ASN A 691 -5.41 11.76 10.26
N LEU A 692 -6.19 11.87 9.18
CA LEU A 692 -6.64 13.17 8.65
C LEU A 692 -7.69 13.84 9.56
N LEU A 693 -8.42 13.02 10.32
CA LEU A 693 -9.42 13.48 11.27
C LEU A 693 -8.86 13.86 12.65
N ASN A 694 -7.57 13.58 12.89
CA ASN A 694 -6.94 13.81 14.19
C ASN A 694 -7.16 15.25 14.68
N SER A 695 -7.66 15.39 15.90
CA SER A 695 -7.92 16.70 16.52
C SER A 695 -6.69 17.32 17.21
N VAL A 696 -5.59 16.57 17.30
CA VAL A 696 -4.38 17.06 17.96
C VAL A 696 -3.77 18.21 17.16
N LEU A 697 -3.54 19.33 17.81
CA LEU A 697 -2.85 20.50 17.26
C LEU A 697 -1.45 20.58 17.89
N THR A 698 -0.45 20.59 17.03
CA THR A 698 0.94 20.86 17.40
C THR A 698 1.38 22.16 16.78
N PHE A 699 2.07 23.02 17.53
CA PHE A 699 2.59 24.27 17.00
C PHE A 699 3.86 24.71 17.74
N ASP A 700 4.69 25.46 17.02
CA ASP A 700 5.90 26.07 17.54
C ASP A 700 5.69 27.59 17.69
N PRO A 701 5.80 28.13 18.91
CA PRO A 701 5.63 29.56 19.15
C PRO A 701 6.70 30.43 18.51
N VAL A 702 7.89 29.89 18.25
CA VAL A 702 9.04 30.64 17.70
C VAL A 702 8.87 30.83 16.20
N SER A 703 8.63 29.72 15.46
CA SER A 703 8.43 29.77 14.01
C SER A 703 7.02 30.20 13.61
N ARG A 704 6.08 30.23 14.57
CA ARG A 704 4.64 30.50 14.37
C ARG A 704 4.01 29.56 13.35
N ARG A 705 4.45 28.30 13.33
CA ARG A 705 3.94 27.24 12.46
C ARG A 705 3.44 26.07 13.28
N GLY A 706 2.50 25.31 12.70
CA GLY A 706 1.98 24.12 13.34
C GLY A 706 1.31 23.17 12.37
N SER A 707 0.83 22.06 12.90
CA SER A 707 0.07 21.08 12.14
C SER A 707 -1.08 20.50 12.94
N SER A 708 -2.16 20.16 12.25
CA SER A 708 -3.29 19.42 12.84
C SER A 708 -3.93 18.53 11.79
N GLY A 709 -4.77 17.60 12.22
CA GLY A 709 -5.81 17.05 11.35
C GLY A 709 -7.02 17.98 11.29
N ASN A 710 -8.13 17.46 10.76
CA ASN A 710 -9.37 18.21 10.61
C ASN A 710 -10.60 17.29 10.77
N PRO A 711 -11.22 17.24 11.95
CA PRO A 711 -12.43 16.45 12.19
C PRO A 711 -13.64 16.84 11.33
N ASP A 712 -13.66 18.04 10.74
CA ASP A 712 -14.74 18.55 9.90
C ASP A 712 -14.64 18.12 8.43
N LEU A 713 -13.65 17.31 8.09
CA LEU A 713 -13.52 16.78 6.74
C LEU A 713 -14.77 16.03 6.30
N LYS A 714 -15.18 16.34 5.08
CA LYS A 714 -16.28 15.66 4.40
C LYS A 714 -15.75 14.52 3.52
N PRO A 715 -16.56 13.49 3.26
CA PRO A 715 -16.16 12.42 2.36
C PRO A 715 -15.91 12.94 0.94
N LEU A 716 -14.96 12.33 0.24
CA LEU A 716 -14.83 12.44 -1.20
C LEU A 716 -16.09 11.85 -1.84
N ARG A 717 -16.54 12.44 -2.93
CA ARG A 717 -17.72 11.98 -3.69
C ARG A 717 -17.38 11.91 -5.16
N ALA A 718 -17.97 10.94 -5.86
CA ALA A 718 -17.83 10.86 -7.32
C ALA A 718 -19.15 10.56 -7.98
N ASP A 719 -19.38 11.25 -9.11
CA ASP A 719 -20.34 10.84 -10.12
C ASP A 719 -19.61 9.98 -11.14
N GLN A 720 -20.14 8.79 -11.43
CA GLN A 720 -19.48 7.77 -12.23
C GLN A 720 -20.38 7.33 -13.38
N LEU A 721 -19.75 7.14 -14.55
CA LEU A 721 -20.38 6.59 -15.74
C LEU A 721 -19.46 5.55 -16.38
N ASP A 722 -19.99 4.38 -16.69
CA ASP A 722 -19.27 3.26 -17.27
C ASP A 722 -20.04 2.67 -18.46
N VAL A 723 -19.30 2.30 -19.49
CA VAL A 723 -19.78 1.57 -20.65
C VAL A 723 -18.86 0.39 -20.90
N SER A 724 -19.38 -0.82 -21.06
CA SER A 724 -18.58 -2.01 -21.38
C SER A 724 -19.21 -2.79 -22.51
N PHE A 725 -18.42 -3.14 -23.51
CA PHE A 725 -18.76 -4.02 -24.60
C PHE A 725 -18.01 -5.33 -24.42
N GLU A 726 -18.71 -6.48 -24.42
CA GLU A 726 -18.16 -7.79 -24.06
C GLU A 726 -18.63 -8.84 -25.06
N TRP A 727 -17.67 -9.51 -25.69
CA TRP A 727 -17.93 -10.59 -26.65
C TRP A 727 -17.29 -11.90 -26.16
N TYR A 728 -18.14 -12.87 -25.82
CA TYR A 728 -17.80 -14.20 -25.31
C TYR A 728 -17.99 -15.23 -26.39
N PHE A 729 -17.02 -15.41 -27.28
CA PHE A 729 -17.16 -16.27 -28.46
C PHE A 729 -16.94 -17.76 -28.15
N ASN A 730 -16.47 -18.12 -26.94
CA ASN A 730 -16.58 -19.46 -26.35
C ASN A 730 -16.46 -19.43 -24.82
N LYS A 731 -16.54 -20.64 -24.18
CA LYS A 731 -16.55 -20.76 -22.70
C LYS A 731 -15.24 -20.27 -22.02
N THR A 732 -14.15 -20.12 -22.76
CA THR A 732 -12.82 -19.71 -22.23
C THR A 732 -12.22 -18.54 -22.99
N SER A 733 -12.95 -17.99 -23.97
CA SER A 733 -12.41 -16.95 -24.85
C SER A 733 -13.34 -15.76 -24.96
N SER A 734 -12.77 -14.57 -24.81
CA SER A 734 -13.51 -13.32 -24.82
C SER A 734 -12.63 -12.14 -25.24
N VAL A 735 -13.32 -11.12 -25.76
CA VAL A 735 -12.80 -9.77 -25.98
C VAL A 735 -13.73 -8.81 -25.23
N TYR A 736 -13.18 -7.85 -24.55
CA TYR A 736 -13.97 -6.75 -23.99
C TYR A 736 -13.28 -5.41 -24.16
N ALA A 737 -14.07 -4.35 -24.24
CA ALA A 737 -13.65 -2.98 -24.18
C ALA A 737 -14.57 -2.21 -23.23
N ALA A 738 -14.00 -1.45 -22.32
CA ALA A 738 -14.76 -0.63 -21.39
C ALA A 738 -14.22 0.80 -21.40
N ALA A 739 -15.11 1.79 -21.29
CA ALA A 739 -14.78 3.18 -21.08
C ALA A 739 -15.42 3.66 -19.78
N PHE A 740 -14.73 4.55 -19.07
CA PHE A 740 -15.21 5.08 -17.79
C PHE A 740 -14.91 6.56 -17.63
N TYR A 741 -15.77 7.22 -16.86
CA TYR A 741 -15.63 8.62 -16.47
C TYR A 741 -16.02 8.77 -15.00
N LYS A 742 -15.20 9.46 -14.21
CA LYS A 742 -15.46 9.81 -12.81
C LYS A 742 -15.20 11.30 -12.58
N ALA A 743 -16.20 12.01 -12.11
CA ALA A 743 -16.07 13.38 -11.62
C ALA A 743 -15.97 13.34 -10.10
N VAL A 744 -14.76 13.55 -9.57
CA VAL A 744 -14.46 13.45 -8.14
C VAL A 744 -14.47 14.83 -7.52
N ASN A 745 -15.19 15.00 -6.42
CA ASN A 745 -15.34 16.26 -5.69
C ASN A 745 -14.76 16.12 -4.28
N GLY A 746 -14.03 17.16 -3.85
CA GLY A 746 -13.54 17.29 -2.48
C GLY A 746 -12.27 16.49 -2.20
N PHE A 747 -11.33 16.39 -3.15
CA PHE A 747 -10.00 15.87 -2.84
C PHE A 747 -9.43 16.57 -1.62
N ILE A 748 -8.86 15.78 -0.70
CA ILE A 748 -8.28 16.32 0.51
C ILE A 748 -6.87 16.78 0.18
N ALA A 749 -6.58 18.05 0.45
CA ALA A 749 -5.27 18.66 0.31
C ALA A 749 -4.87 19.29 1.64
N ARG A 750 -3.57 19.36 1.92
CA ARG A 750 -3.07 20.11 3.06
C ARG A 750 -2.82 21.56 2.64
N VAL A 751 -3.24 22.48 3.51
CA VAL A 751 -3.04 23.92 3.31
C VAL A 751 -2.55 24.54 4.61
N ASP A 752 -1.75 25.61 4.48
CA ASP A 752 -1.38 26.45 5.61
C ASP A 752 -2.52 27.43 5.91
N ASP A 753 -3.22 27.23 7.00
CA ASP A 753 -4.38 27.99 7.40
C ASP A 753 -4.01 28.94 8.58
N PRO A 754 -4.28 30.24 8.46
CA PRO A 754 -3.99 31.19 9.52
C PRO A 754 -4.95 30.98 10.71
N VAL A 755 -4.45 30.50 11.82
CA VAL A 755 -5.22 30.28 13.05
C VAL A 755 -4.68 31.19 14.15
N VAL A 756 -5.57 31.87 14.87
CA VAL A 756 -5.20 32.70 16.01
C VAL A 756 -5.27 31.85 17.28
N ILE A 757 -4.14 31.70 17.98
CA ILE A 757 -4.02 30.98 19.23
C ILE A 757 -3.50 31.99 20.26
N ASP A 758 -4.22 32.22 21.35
CA ASP A 758 -3.89 33.18 22.43
C ASP A 758 -3.50 34.57 21.90
N GLY A 759 -4.27 35.06 20.89
CA GLY A 759 -4.04 36.36 20.25
C GLY A 759 -2.86 36.43 19.28
N THR A 760 -2.13 35.33 19.07
CA THR A 760 -1.02 35.23 18.13
C THR A 760 -1.44 34.43 16.90
N GLN A 761 -1.16 34.93 15.70
CA GLN A 761 -1.46 34.22 14.45
C GLN A 761 -0.35 33.19 14.14
N TYR A 762 -0.78 31.95 13.85
CA TYR A 762 0.04 30.83 13.44
C TYR A 762 -0.39 30.37 12.07
N GLN A 763 0.55 29.82 11.28
CA GLN A 763 0.25 29.07 10.06
C GLN A 763 0.17 27.59 10.41
N ILE A 764 -1.06 27.05 10.40
CA ILE A 764 -1.33 25.66 10.76
C ILE A 764 -1.55 24.85 9.49
N ASN A 765 -0.64 23.93 9.21
CA ASN A 765 -0.78 22.97 8.11
C ASN A 765 -1.86 21.94 8.47
N ARG A 766 -2.99 21.98 7.77
CA ARG A 766 -4.11 21.06 8.02
C ARG A 766 -4.78 20.55 6.75
N PRO A 767 -5.36 19.33 6.78
CA PRO A 767 -6.10 18.82 5.64
C PRO A 767 -7.45 19.53 5.48
N VAL A 768 -7.80 19.88 4.24
CA VAL A 768 -9.08 20.47 3.88
C VAL A 768 -9.67 19.78 2.65
N ASN A 769 -10.98 19.80 2.50
CA ASN A 769 -11.61 19.40 1.26
C ASN A 769 -11.31 20.47 0.21
N GLY A 770 -10.47 20.14 -0.75
CA GLY A 770 -9.97 21.07 -1.77
C GLY A 770 -10.63 20.88 -3.13
N ALA A 771 -9.80 20.83 -4.16
CA ALA A 771 -10.21 20.87 -5.56
C ALA A 771 -10.97 19.63 -6.04
N ASN A 772 -11.68 19.81 -7.15
CA ASN A 772 -12.33 18.75 -7.88
C ASN A 772 -11.41 18.21 -8.97
N GLY A 773 -11.50 16.91 -9.27
CA GLY A 773 -10.73 16.26 -10.31
C GLY A 773 -11.59 15.43 -11.25
N LYS A 774 -11.03 15.10 -12.39
CA LYS A 774 -11.69 14.26 -13.38
C LYS A 774 -10.76 13.11 -13.74
N ILE A 775 -11.33 11.92 -13.84
CA ILE A 775 -10.63 10.71 -14.26
C ILE A 775 -11.43 10.11 -15.41
N LYS A 776 -10.76 9.80 -16.50
CA LYS A 776 -11.36 9.14 -17.65
C LYS A 776 -10.39 8.17 -18.26
N GLY A 777 -10.90 7.13 -18.86
CA GLY A 777 -10.04 6.14 -19.48
C GLY A 777 -10.80 5.04 -20.19
N PHE A 778 -10.03 4.11 -20.71
CA PHE A 778 -10.58 2.90 -21.30
C PHE A 778 -9.73 1.68 -20.97
N GLU A 779 -10.35 0.52 -21.02
CA GLU A 779 -9.78 -0.78 -20.77
C GLU A 779 -10.11 -1.69 -21.94
N VAL A 780 -9.14 -2.48 -22.42
CA VAL A 780 -9.34 -3.53 -23.41
C VAL A 780 -8.74 -4.81 -22.87
N GLY A 781 -9.44 -5.93 -23.06
CA GLY A 781 -8.94 -7.23 -22.68
C GLY A 781 -9.27 -8.28 -23.73
N TYR A 782 -8.35 -9.23 -23.87
CA TYR A 782 -8.45 -10.38 -24.76
C TYR A 782 -7.99 -11.63 -24.04
N GLN A 783 -8.76 -12.71 -24.18
CA GLN A 783 -8.42 -14.02 -23.65
C GLN A 783 -8.84 -15.07 -24.66
N GLN A 784 -7.92 -16.02 -25.00
CA GLN A 784 -8.25 -17.14 -25.87
C GLN A 784 -7.35 -18.34 -25.62
N PHE A 785 -7.94 -19.54 -25.62
CA PHE A 785 -7.23 -20.79 -25.84
C PHE A 785 -7.35 -21.19 -27.30
N PHE A 786 -6.26 -21.73 -27.87
CA PHE A 786 -6.20 -22.09 -29.28
C PHE A 786 -6.64 -23.56 -29.52
N ASP A 787 -7.83 -23.92 -29.03
CA ASP A 787 -8.41 -25.26 -29.09
C ASP A 787 -8.57 -25.79 -30.56
N PHE A 788 -8.57 -24.86 -31.52
CA PHE A 788 -8.62 -25.18 -32.95
C PHE A 788 -7.29 -25.67 -33.53
N LEU A 789 -6.19 -25.58 -32.79
CA LEU A 789 -4.89 -26.06 -33.21
C LEU A 789 -4.76 -27.58 -32.97
N PRO A 790 -4.04 -28.33 -33.82
CA PRO A 790 -3.93 -29.77 -33.68
C PRO A 790 -2.98 -30.22 -32.59
N GLY A 791 -3.28 -31.37 -31.99
CA GLY A 791 -2.39 -32.10 -31.06
C GLY A 791 -1.97 -31.27 -29.86
N PRO A 792 -0.67 -31.24 -29.50
CA PRO A 792 -0.17 -30.47 -28.34
C PRO A 792 -0.42 -28.96 -28.45
N LEU A 793 -0.49 -28.39 -29.63
CA LEU A 793 -0.65 -26.97 -29.87
C LEU A 793 -2.00 -26.42 -29.35
N SER A 794 -3.05 -27.25 -29.23
CA SER A 794 -4.33 -26.86 -28.64
C SER A 794 -4.24 -26.56 -27.12
N GLY A 795 -3.10 -26.85 -26.49
CA GLY A 795 -2.82 -26.45 -25.09
C GLY A 795 -2.45 -24.99 -24.93
N PHE A 796 -2.06 -24.28 -25.99
CA PHE A 796 -1.67 -22.89 -25.89
C PHE A 796 -2.87 -21.97 -25.71
N GLY A 797 -2.65 -20.90 -24.98
CA GLY A 797 -3.57 -19.80 -24.76
C GLY A 797 -2.86 -18.49 -24.47
N VAL A 798 -3.58 -17.40 -24.59
CA VAL A 798 -3.10 -16.06 -24.30
C VAL A 798 -4.15 -15.26 -23.53
N GLN A 799 -3.70 -14.44 -22.58
CA GLN A 799 -4.49 -13.41 -21.93
C GLN A 799 -3.72 -12.09 -22.02
N ALA A 800 -4.38 -11.03 -22.48
CA ALA A 800 -3.79 -9.71 -22.59
C ALA A 800 -4.80 -8.67 -22.14
N ASN A 801 -4.34 -7.64 -21.46
CA ASN A 801 -5.14 -6.45 -21.20
C ASN A 801 -4.30 -5.18 -21.29
N TYR A 802 -4.97 -4.09 -21.63
CA TYR A 802 -4.41 -2.76 -21.68
C TYR A 802 -5.37 -1.79 -21.04
N THR A 803 -4.81 -0.84 -20.30
CA THR A 803 -5.55 0.23 -19.62
C THR A 803 -4.91 1.57 -19.91
N TYR A 804 -5.71 2.52 -20.34
CA TYR A 804 -5.38 3.93 -20.45
C TYR A 804 -6.19 4.73 -19.43
N VAL A 805 -5.53 5.58 -18.64
CA VAL A 805 -6.18 6.47 -17.67
C VAL A 805 -5.59 7.86 -17.77
N ASP A 806 -6.44 8.84 -18.03
CA ASP A 806 -6.10 10.27 -17.99
C ASP A 806 -6.69 10.88 -16.71
N SER A 807 -5.85 11.51 -15.91
CA SER A 807 -6.23 12.17 -14.66
C SER A 807 -5.52 13.50 -14.52
N LYS A 808 -6.18 14.45 -13.86
CA LYS A 808 -5.60 15.77 -13.55
C LYS A 808 -6.00 16.16 -12.13
N ALA A 809 -4.98 16.55 -11.36
CA ALA A 809 -5.13 17.17 -10.05
C ALA A 809 -4.31 18.47 -10.01
N PRO A 810 -4.69 19.46 -9.21
CA PRO A 810 -3.85 20.63 -8.98
C PRO A 810 -2.51 20.19 -8.38
N ASN A 811 -1.41 20.84 -8.82
CA ASN A 811 -0.11 20.63 -8.19
C ASN A 811 0.01 21.55 -6.96
N PRO A 812 0.12 21.02 -5.72
CA PRO A 812 0.27 21.84 -4.52
C PRO A 812 1.53 22.72 -4.56
N SER A 813 2.54 22.30 -5.32
CA SER A 813 3.83 23.01 -5.45
C SER A 813 3.88 23.97 -6.65
N ALA A 814 2.76 24.21 -7.33
CA ALA A 814 2.68 25.16 -8.43
C ALA A 814 3.12 26.56 -7.98
N GLY A 815 4.14 27.11 -8.64
CA GLY A 815 4.71 28.43 -8.31
C GLY A 815 5.82 28.43 -7.24
N ALA A 816 6.08 27.31 -6.55
CA ALA A 816 7.19 27.20 -5.59
C ALA A 816 8.55 27.19 -6.29
N ILE A 817 8.62 26.71 -7.52
CA ILE A 817 9.82 26.70 -8.37
C ILE A 817 9.45 27.16 -9.78
N PRO A 818 10.30 27.96 -10.44
CA PRO A 818 10.11 28.31 -11.84
C PRO A 818 9.97 27.05 -12.71
N GLY A 819 8.90 26.96 -13.50
CA GLY A 819 8.64 25.83 -14.38
C GLY A 819 7.88 24.66 -13.75
N ALA A 820 7.52 24.70 -12.45
CA ALA A 820 6.68 23.66 -11.85
C ALA A 820 5.29 23.63 -12.55
N PRO A 821 4.79 22.47 -12.98
CA PRO A 821 3.51 22.37 -13.68
C PRO A 821 2.35 22.79 -12.76
N ILE A 822 1.35 23.48 -13.31
CA ILE A 822 0.15 23.89 -12.55
C ILE A 822 -0.72 22.69 -12.17
N SER A 823 -0.70 21.62 -12.96
CA SER A 823 -1.42 20.38 -12.69
C SER A 823 -0.56 19.17 -13.00
N VAL A 824 -0.76 18.14 -12.23
CA VAL A 824 -0.07 16.84 -12.33
C VAL A 824 -1.09 15.70 -12.40
N PRO A 825 -0.70 14.50 -12.89
CA PRO A 825 -1.53 13.30 -12.71
C PRO A 825 -1.78 13.00 -11.23
N LEU A 826 -2.82 12.25 -10.94
CA LEU A 826 -3.03 11.72 -9.58
C LEU A 826 -1.88 10.81 -9.17
N GLU A 827 -1.54 10.85 -7.87
CA GLU A 827 -0.47 10.03 -7.30
C GLU A 827 -0.77 8.53 -7.44
N GLY A 828 0.28 7.74 -7.67
CA GLY A 828 0.19 6.28 -7.84
C GLY A 828 -0.36 5.81 -9.19
N LEU A 829 -0.75 6.71 -10.10
CA LEU A 829 -1.42 6.41 -11.35
C LEU A 829 -0.52 6.55 -12.57
N SER A 830 -0.27 5.44 -13.26
CA SER A 830 0.33 5.44 -14.60
C SER A 830 -0.73 5.67 -15.67
N LYS A 831 -0.37 6.44 -16.69
CA LYS A 831 -1.25 6.75 -17.82
C LYS A 831 -1.55 5.50 -18.65
N ASN A 832 -0.53 4.66 -18.89
CA ASN A 832 -0.61 3.43 -19.64
C ASN A 832 -0.18 2.25 -18.77
N SER A 833 -0.89 1.12 -18.87
CA SER A 833 -0.45 -0.14 -18.29
C SER A 833 -0.99 -1.32 -19.10
N TYR A 834 -0.23 -2.41 -19.15
CA TYR A 834 -0.67 -3.63 -19.79
C TYR A 834 -0.11 -4.88 -19.10
N ASN A 835 -0.84 -5.98 -19.27
CA ASN A 835 -0.43 -7.30 -18.86
C ASN A 835 -0.54 -8.23 -20.06
N LEU A 836 0.47 -9.08 -20.25
CA LEU A 836 0.52 -10.10 -21.28
C LEU A 836 0.88 -11.45 -20.64
N VAL A 837 0.02 -12.46 -20.82
CA VAL A 837 0.20 -13.78 -20.22
C VAL A 837 0.12 -14.83 -21.32
N GLY A 838 1.21 -15.56 -21.53
CA GLY A 838 1.23 -16.80 -22.32
C GLY A 838 0.90 -17.98 -21.42
N ILE A 839 0.03 -18.87 -21.88
CA ILE A 839 -0.47 -20.03 -21.14
C ILE A 839 -0.27 -21.29 -21.97
N TYR A 840 0.09 -22.39 -21.32
CA TYR A 840 0.00 -23.71 -21.87
C TYR A 840 -0.66 -24.65 -20.85
N GLU A 841 -1.70 -25.38 -21.24
CA GLU A 841 -2.34 -26.36 -20.36
C GLU A 841 -2.84 -27.56 -21.17
N LYS A 842 -2.10 -28.68 -21.09
CA LYS A 842 -2.48 -29.96 -21.69
C LYS A 842 -1.63 -31.11 -21.14
N TYR A 843 -2.17 -32.31 -21.12
CA TYR A 843 -1.49 -33.55 -20.70
C TYR A 843 -0.94 -33.51 -19.27
N GLY A 844 -1.65 -32.86 -18.33
CA GLY A 844 -1.17 -32.69 -16.96
C GLY A 844 -0.08 -31.62 -16.78
N LEU A 845 0.40 -31.03 -17.89
CA LEU A 845 1.36 -29.93 -17.87
C LEU A 845 0.62 -28.59 -17.94
N SER A 846 0.92 -27.69 -17.00
CA SER A 846 0.46 -26.31 -17.00
C SER A 846 1.67 -25.39 -16.89
N ALA A 847 1.82 -24.46 -17.84
CA ALA A 847 2.91 -23.48 -17.83
C ALA A 847 2.35 -22.09 -18.09
N ARG A 848 3.00 -21.09 -17.50
CA ARG A 848 2.56 -19.72 -17.57
C ARG A 848 3.75 -18.77 -17.54
N VAL A 849 3.72 -17.75 -18.40
CA VAL A 849 4.68 -16.64 -18.42
C VAL A 849 3.87 -15.35 -18.45
N ALA A 850 4.10 -14.49 -17.48
CA ALA A 850 3.36 -13.25 -17.30
C ALA A 850 4.31 -12.04 -17.32
N TYR A 851 4.04 -11.07 -18.19
CA TYR A 851 4.73 -9.78 -18.23
C TYR A 851 3.76 -8.67 -17.91
N ASN A 852 4.08 -7.91 -16.87
CA ASN A 852 3.30 -6.76 -16.41
C ASN A 852 4.14 -5.50 -16.63
N TRP A 853 3.56 -4.48 -17.26
CA TRP A 853 4.23 -3.21 -17.51
C TRP A 853 3.32 -2.03 -17.15
N ARG A 854 3.92 -0.98 -16.63
CA ARG A 854 3.25 0.31 -16.39
C ARG A 854 4.18 1.48 -16.72
N ASP A 855 3.56 2.55 -17.18
CA ASP A 855 4.18 3.83 -17.53
C ASP A 855 4.66 4.59 -16.29
N ASP A 856 5.38 5.69 -16.49
CA ASP A 856 5.73 6.65 -15.45
C ASP A 856 4.51 7.09 -14.66
N TYR A 857 4.71 7.38 -13.38
CA TYR A 857 3.64 7.93 -12.55
C TYR A 857 4.17 8.83 -11.45
N VAL A 858 3.35 9.80 -11.03
CA VAL A 858 3.63 10.62 -9.85
C VAL A 858 3.57 9.75 -8.60
N ARG A 859 4.70 9.60 -7.89
CA ARG A 859 4.76 8.93 -6.60
C ARG A 859 4.17 9.82 -5.52
N THR A 860 4.60 11.10 -5.50
CA THR A 860 4.08 12.15 -4.63
C THR A 860 4.25 13.51 -5.28
N THR A 861 3.31 14.40 -5.01
CA THR A 861 3.30 15.77 -5.53
C THR A 861 4.13 16.72 -4.68
N SER A 862 4.47 16.32 -3.47
CA SER A 862 5.23 17.12 -2.50
C SER A 862 6.33 16.29 -1.89
N ALA A 863 7.59 16.67 -2.14
CA ALA A 863 8.75 16.02 -1.56
C ALA A 863 9.56 17.00 -0.75
N SER A 864 9.75 16.69 0.52
CA SER A 864 10.62 17.40 1.44
C SER A 864 12.05 17.52 0.89
N GLY A 865 12.66 18.70 1.07
CA GLY A 865 14.06 18.94 0.71
C GLY A 865 14.37 19.16 -0.78
N THR A 866 13.36 19.18 -1.66
CA THR A 866 13.53 19.29 -3.12
C THR A 866 12.94 20.55 -3.72
N GLY A 867 12.59 21.54 -2.88
CA GLY A 867 11.79 22.69 -3.31
C GLY A 867 10.37 22.28 -3.70
N ASN A 868 9.86 21.18 -3.17
CA ASN A 868 8.54 20.62 -3.42
C ASN A 868 8.31 20.20 -4.89
N LEU A 869 9.35 19.71 -5.58
CA LEU A 869 9.16 19.10 -6.90
C LEU A 869 8.47 17.75 -6.76
N PRO A 870 7.54 17.41 -7.68
CA PRO A 870 6.94 16.08 -7.71
C PRO A 870 8.00 14.99 -7.93
N ILE A 871 7.87 13.89 -7.22
CA ILE A 871 8.66 12.68 -7.48
C ILE A 871 7.87 11.77 -8.41
N TYR A 872 8.53 11.31 -9.45
CA TYR A 872 8.00 10.32 -10.40
C TYR A 872 8.71 8.99 -10.24
N ASP A 873 7.98 7.88 -10.34
CA ASP A 873 8.53 6.57 -10.68
C ASP A 873 8.64 6.45 -12.19
N ARG A 874 9.78 5.94 -12.70
CA ARG A 874 9.93 5.61 -14.12
C ARG A 874 9.10 4.39 -14.48
N ALA A 875 8.80 4.28 -15.77
CA ALA A 875 8.18 3.10 -16.34
C ALA A 875 8.97 1.82 -16.00
N PHE A 876 8.28 0.76 -15.63
CA PHE A 876 8.93 -0.51 -15.36
C PHE A 876 8.06 -1.71 -15.74
N GLY A 877 8.73 -2.82 -16.04
CA GLY A 877 8.08 -4.09 -16.33
C GLY A 877 8.66 -5.22 -15.50
N GLN A 878 7.84 -6.21 -15.17
CA GLN A 878 8.22 -7.41 -14.42
C GLN A 878 7.79 -8.66 -15.18
N LEU A 879 8.69 -9.63 -15.27
CA LEU A 879 8.44 -10.94 -15.87
C LEU A 879 8.44 -12.02 -14.80
N ASP A 880 7.35 -12.78 -14.76
CA ASP A 880 7.16 -13.92 -13.87
C ASP A 880 6.84 -15.16 -14.67
N ALA A 881 7.22 -16.36 -14.19
CA ALA A 881 6.93 -17.62 -14.86
C ALA A 881 6.62 -18.73 -13.86
N SER A 882 5.80 -19.69 -14.28
CA SER A 882 5.55 -20.92 -13.51
C SER A 882 5.30 -22.11 -14.44
N ILE A 883 5.69 -23.29 -13.96
CA ILE A 883 5.42 -24.58 -14.58
C ILE A 883 4.94 -25.53 -13.50
N SER A 884 3.84 -26.23 -13.75
CA SER A 884 3.33 -27.30 -12.90
C SER A 884 3.01 -28.53 -13.68
N TYR A 885 3.20 -29.69 -13.04
CA TYR A 885 2.91 -31.00 -13.64
C TYR A 885 2.14 -31.87 -12.63
N ASP A 886 1.04 -32.44 -13.09
CA ASP A 886 0.24 -33.38 -12.33
C ASP A 886 0.92 -34.74 -12.38
N VAL A 887 1.72 -35.07 -11.37
CA VAL A 887 2.46 -36.34 -11.22
C VAL A 887 1.49 -37.51 -11.10
N THR A 888 0.41 -37.28 -10.39
CA THR A 888 -0.77 -38.15 -10.27
C THR A 888 -2.02 -37.27 -10.22
N PRO A 889 -3.25 -37.81 -10.32
CA PRO A 889 -4.47 -37.02 -10.16
C PRO A 889 -4.55 -36.27 -8.82
N ASN A 890 -3.81 -36.73 -7.81
CA ASN A 890 -3.81 -36.19 -6.46
C ASN A 890 -2.54 -35.40 -6.10
N ILE A 891 -1.49 -35.45 -6.92
CA ILE A 891 -0.19 -34.86 -6.59
C ILE A 891 0.27 -33.98 -7.74
N THR A 892 0.45 -32.69 -7.47
CA THR A 892 1.00 -31.70 -8.42
C THR A 892 2.32 -31.18 -7.90
N ALA A 893 3.36 -31.21 -8.77
CA ALA A 893 4.65 -30.56 -8.54
C ALA A 893 4.74 -29.30 -9.37
N SER A 894 5.25 -28.20 -8.81
CA SER A 894 5.41 -26.94 -9.54
C SER A 894 6.71 -26.23 -9.20
N VAL A 895 7.22 -25.48 -10.18
CA VAL A 895 8.32 -24.53 -10.01
C VAL A 895 7.89 -23.17 -10.53
N ASP A 896 8.35 -22.11 -9.89
CA ASP A 896 8.03 -20.74 -10.24
C ASP A 896 9.19 -19.79 -10.03
N ALA A 897 9.19 -18.71 -10.79
CA ALA A 897 10.17 -17.65 -10.68
C ALA A 897 9.49 -16.28 -10.82
N THR A 898 9.88 -15.34 -9.98
CA THR A 898 9.37 -13.97 -9.96
C THR A 898 10.50 -12.99 -10.20
N ASN A 899 10.22 -11.88 -10.92
CA ASN A 899 11.17 -10.83 -11.24
C ASN A 899 12.36 -11.34 -12.08
N LEU A 900 12.09 -12.20 -13.05
CA LEU A 900 13.12 -12.82 -13.90
C LEU A 900 14.03 -11.82 -14.62
N LEU A 901 13.50 -10.65 -14.99
CA LEU A 901 14.25 -9.59 -15.66
C LEU A 901 15.12 -8.75 -14.72
N ASN A 902 15.11 -9.07 -13.40
CA ASN A 902 15.83 -8.25 -12.41
C ASN A 902 15.47 -6.76 -12.54
N THR A 903 14.20 -6.47 -12.55
CA THR A 903 13.70 -5.11 -12.79
C THR A 903 14.26 -4.14 -11.76
N ARG A 904 14.93 -3.10 -12.25
CA ARG A 904 15.38 -1.97 -11.47
C ARG A 904 14.25 -0.93 -11.38
N ARG A 905 14.02 -0.40 -10.21
CA ARG A 905 13.12 0.73 -10.00
C ARG A 905 13.94 2.02 -9.93
N GLU A 906 13.47 3.02 -10.64
CA GLU A 906 14.08 4.32 -10.73
C GLU A 906 13.05 5.40 -10.47
N THR A 907 13.48 6.51 -9.83
CA THR A 907 12.65 7.69 -9.62
C THR A 907 13.39 8.95 -10.07
N PHE A 908 12.64 10.03 -10.30
CA PHE A 908 13.22 11.31 -10.68
C PHE A 908 12.39 12.48 -10.13
N PHE A 909 13.00 13.67 -10.06
CA PHE A 909 12.39 14.91 -9.59
C PHE A 909 11.93 15.80 -10.74
N GLY A 910 10.64 15.87 -10.98
CA GLY A 910 10.03 16.78 -11.93
C GLY A 910 10.44 16.57 -13.39
N LEU A 911 11.74 16.50 -13.67
CA LEU A 911 12.34 16.23 -14.96
C LEU A 911 13.12 14.92 -14.96
N ASP A 912 13.03 14.20 -16.06
CA ASP A 912 13.68 12.89 -16.26
C ASP A 912 15.21 12.94 -16.14
N SER A 913 15.81 14.10 -16.41
CA SER A 913 17.24 14.40 -16.25
C SER A 913 17.69 14.56 -14.80
N ARG A 914 16.78 14.53 -13.80
CA ARG A 914 17.08 14.64 -12.37
C ARG A 914 16.77 13.33 -11.65
N PRO A 915 17.59 12.29 -11.83
CA PRO A 915 17.35 11.01 -11.19
C PRO A 915 17.41 11.16 -9.66
N ARG A 916 16.53 10.42 -8.97
CA ARG A 916 16.48 10.42 -7.51
C ARG A 916 16.94 9.09 -6.94
N ASP A 917 16.15 8.03 -7.10
CA ASP A 917 16.43 6.72 -6.52
C ASP A 917 16.65 5.68 -7.61
N TYR A 918 17.55 4.76 -7.29
CA TYR A 918 17.74 3.51 -8.01
C TYR A 918 17.64 2.38 -6.99
N SER A 919 16.86 1.35 -7.27
CA SER A 919 16.77 0.21 -6.37
C SER A 919 16.56 -1.11 -7.10
N VAL A 920 17.12 -2.17 -6.52
CA VAL A 920 16.92 -3.57 -6.95
C VAL A 920 16.46 -4.42 -5.78
N VAL A 921 15.66 -5.45 -6.08
CA VAL A 921 15.14 -6.40 -5.12
C VAL A 921 15.41 -7.84 -5.58
N ASP A 922 15.14 -8.81 -4.71
CA ASP A 922 15.33 -10.22 -5.04
C ASP A 922 14.59 -10.67 -6.31
N ARG A 923 15.20 -11.58 -7.05
CA ARG A 923 14.50 -12.59 -7.82
C ARG A 923 14.14 -13.73 -6.87
N ARG A 924 13.00 -14.35 -7.08
CA ARG A 924 12.52 -15.44 -6.23
C ARG A 924 12.31 -16.68 -7.07
N PHE A 925 12.82 -17.82 -6.59
CA PHE A 925 12.66 -19.12 -7.22
C PHE A 925 12.00 -20.08 -6.24
N GLY A 926 10.83 -20.60 -6.61
CA GLY A 926 10.00 -21.45 -5.78
C GLY A 926 9.89 -22.87 -6.32
N ALA A 927 9.77 -23.83 -5.42
CA ALA A 927 9.33 -25.18 -5.74
C ALA A 927 8.23 -25.59 -4.77
N THR A 928 7.13 -26.14 -5.27
CA THR A 928 5.94 -26.49 -4.48
C THR A 928 5.52 -27.92 -4.79
N LEU A 929 5.21 -28.69 -3.76
CA LEU A 929 4.50 -29.95 -3.87
C LEU A 929 3.11 -29.77 -3.25
N ARG A 930 2.07 -30.15 -4.00
CA ARG A 930 0.67 -30.12 -3.53
C ARG A 930 0.08 -31.50 -3.58
N VAL A 931 -0.72 -31.80 -2.57
CA VAL A 931 -1.47 -33.05 -2.41
C VAL A 931 -2.94 -32.72 -2.23
N ASN A 932 -3.84 -33.43 -2.91
CA ASN A 932 -5.27 -33.18 -2.87
C ASN A 932 -6.03 -34.54 -2.90
N TYR A 933 -6.82 -34.84 -1.85
CA TYR A 933 -7.59 -36.05 -1.66
C TYR A 933 -9.07 -35.75 -1.45
#